data_8070111924acce01d88392c8b6367215
#
_entry.id   8070111924acce01d88392c8b6367215
#
_cell.length_a   1.000
_cell.length_b   1.000
_cell.length_c   1.000
_cell.angle_alpha   90.00
_cell.angle_beta   90.00
_cell.angle_gamma   90.00
#
_symmetry.space_group_name_H-M   'P 1'
#
loop_
_entity.id
_entity.type
_entity.pdbx_description
1 polymer ?
#
loop_
_entity_poly.entity_id
_entity_poly.type
_entity_poly.pdbx_seq_one_letter_code
_entity_poly.pdbx_strand_id
1 'polypeptide(L)'
;MQRRKFITSTALGAFFLSDIQRVVAQNQHGKKEDPLDNQGFYESTSKLATTAPIKFYGNRKEQMYKQLIELKEKYGIARFLFVGPLEEVRFKGFPGKNVYAEIGYQIKEAKEKLTSNDIKIGWWCAPSLRSGFDKRFQYITDLDGSVSDTSPCPYDPIFSEEFSNHIATVVEIANPYMIQFEDDYELSHQPPAVKFGCFCPLHLNEFSKRQGKAFTRLELLEKFRTVDAESIRLRKDWAALSRDSLVSLAKKIRQKVDQVNPETVISLCQSGCTDFDGDFTKELTEAFAGQTKPTVRLYGSSYSSDAPLGLPAELFHALYSIQHLPKSFECFHESDTYPHSRFFMSASKIKSLMTIAFAYGFDQTLFYLTQYLDNLLEERGYAEMYRKEAARFLALKEASRDSEVIGCEIIHLPNASAVVPYRGGRPEMGLNSWVNAMGRFGIPYTTKGGKVKMLAGTAVMSLSDSEILALLKGPLVLDGLAAHSLCQMGYSVYLGVDVQVYKKEIHSCYEGLRNKNMYQNIQGDLQYNWIFAPAGSEGGRFFELKPNAAVEVVTDFLDEHENPIMASMIRYENRLGGRILISAFDLAGNFSSTTFNYKKKELMRQNIEWVGGEELPVFVKDAPNIFCVCSANTAKDTYLITLTNLSSDPTENVLLDIASDLKVKEVLILDYAGKWNRINVQFRGRTVQIPISLVLMNPQIIKFKIS
;
A
#
# COMPACT_ATOMS: atom_id res chain seq x y z
N MET A 1 -53.94 14.25 24.77
CA MET A 1 -55.16 13.53 24.37
C MET A 1 -55.62 14.03 23.01
N GLN A 2 -55.25 13.33 21.92
CA GLN A 2 -55.95 13.37 20.61
C GLN A 2 -55.39 12.27 19.75
N ARG A 3 -56.17 11.20 19.58
CA ARG A 3 -55.94 10.07 18.67
C ARG A 3 -56.17 10.56 17.24
N ARG A 4 -55.17 10.42 16.36
CA ARG A 4 -55.40 10.53 14.90
C ARG A 4 -55.65 9.14 14.32
N LYS A 5 -56.79 9.03 13.63
CA LYS A 5 -57.23 7.85 12.90
C LYS A 5 -56.31 7.53 11.74
N PHE A 6 -55.90 6.30 11.63
CA PHE A 6 -55.33 5.75 10.41
C PHE A 6 -56.44 5.44 9.41
N ILE A 7 -56.34 6.06 8.23
CA ILE A 7 -57.18 5.70 7.08
C ILE A 7 -56.35 4.73 6.27
N THR A 8 -56.81 3.48 6.21
CA THR A 8 -56.27 2.42 5.33
C THR A 8 -56.73 2.70 3.92
N SER A 9 -55.80 3.06 3.02
CA SER A 9 -56.03 3.08 1.58
C SER A 9 -55.36 1.86 0.96
N THR A 10 -56.18 0.89 0.61
CA THR A 10 -55.77 -0.42 0.01
C THR A 10 -55.54 -0.30 -1.51
N ALA A 11 -55.37 0.87 -2.05
CA ALA A 11 -55.21 1.07 -3.50
C ALA A 11 -53.79 1.40 -3.97
N LEU A 12 -52.82 1.66 -3.06
CA LEU A 12 -51.39 1.93 -3.43
C LEU A 12 -50.49 0.71 -3.39
N GLY A 13 -50.96 -0.45 -2.87
CA GLY A 13 -50.14 -1.66 -2.77
C GLY A 13 -49.92 -2.42 -4.07
N ALA A 14 -50.78 -2.22 -5.08
CA ALA A 14 -50.72 -3.00 -6.31
C ALA A 14 -49.71 -2.45 -7.34
N PHE A 15 -49.36 -1.16 -7.30
CA PHE A 15 -48.40 -0.54 -8.24
C PHE A 15 -46.95 -0.75 -7.81
N PHE A 16 -46.67 -0.82 -6.50
CA PHE A 16 -45.31 -1.06 -6.00
C PHE A 16 -44.86 -2.53 -6.13
N LEU A 17 -45.79 -3.47 -6.09
CA LEU A 17 -45.44 -4.90 -6.24
C LEU A 17 -45.14 -5.29 -7.70
N SER A 18 -45.69 -4.58 -8.70
CA SER A 18 -45.38 -4.84 -10.11
C SER A 18 -43.99 -4.37 -10.52
N ASP A 19 -43.48 -3.28 -9.95
CA ASP A 19 -42.15 -2.78 -10.24
C ASP A 19 -41.06 -3.55 -9.51
N ILE A 20 -41.30 -3.98 -8.28
CA ILE A 20 -40.38 -4.88 -7.56
C ILE A 20 -40.31 -6.26 -8.25
N GLN A 21 -41.41 -6.79 -8.77
CA GLN A 21 -41.39 -8.03 -9.55
C GLN A 21 -40.71 -7.84 -10.92
N ARG A 22 -40.79 -6.68 -11.55
CA ARG A 22 -40.04 -6.37 -12.79
C ARG A 22 -38.56 -6.22 -12.54
N VAL A 23 -38.11 -5.57 -11.46
CA VAL A 23 -36.71 -5.45 -11.09
C VAL A 23 -36.12 -6.81 -10.69
N VAL A 24 -36.88 -7.65 -9.97
CA VAL A 24 -36.48 -9.01 -9.64
C VAL A 24 -36.48 -9.92 -10.87
N ALA A 25 -37.46 -9.74 -11.80
CA ALA A 25 -37.50 -10.53 -13.05
C ALA A 25 -36.42 -10.08 -14.06
N GLN A 26 -36.03 -8.80 -14.11
CA GLN A 26 -34.89 -8.36 -14.93
C GLN A 26 -33.54 -8.86 -14.37
N ASN A 27 -33.41 -9.06 -13.05
CA ASN A 27 -32.26 -9.70 -12.47
C ASN A 27 -32.26 -11.24 -12.57
N GLN A 28 -33.41 -11.85 -12.93
CA GLN A 28 -33.50 -13.31 -13.15
C GLN A 28 -33.31 -13.73 -14.62
N HIS A 29 -33.20 -12.78 -15.56
CA HIS A 29 -32.78 -13.05 -16.94
C HIS A 29 -31.28 -12.83 -17.16
N GLY A 30 -30.48 -12.74 -16.09
CA GLY A 30 -29.10 -13.14 -16.15
C GLY A 30 -29.05 -14.59 -16.63
N LYS A 31 -28.54 -14.85 -17.83
CA LYS A 31 -28.18 -16.18 -18.29
C LYS A 31 -27.62 -16.94 -17.10
N LYS A 32 -28.11 -18.14 -16.81
CA LYS A 32 -27.38 -19.09 -15.98
C LYS A 32 -25.98 -19.10 -16.55
N GLU A 33 -25.04 -18.45 -15.85
CA GLU A 33 -23.64 -18.59 -16.17
C GLU A 33 -23.38 -20.08 -16.07
N ASP A 34 -23.00 -20.69 -17.19
CA ASP A 34 -22.53 -22.05 -17.20
C ASP A 34 -21.47 -22.19 -16.11
N PRO A 35 -21.55 -23.22 -15.27
CA PRO A 35 -20.51 -23.47 -14.29
C PRO A 35 -19.22 -23.52 -15.09
N LEU A 36 -18.27 -22.62 -14.73
CA LEU A 36 -16.92 -22.58 -15.29
C LEU A 36 -16.47 -24.01 -15.52
N ASP A 37 -16.07 -24.33 -16.74
CA ASP A 37 -15.48 -25.62 -17.07
C ASP A 37 -14.47 -25.94 -15.96
N ASN A 38 -14.72 -27.03 -15.22
CA ASN A 38 -13.91 -27.38 -14.06
C ASN A 38 -12.41 -27.47 -14.46
N GLN A 39 -12.10 -27.88 -15.68
CA GLN A 39 -10.75 -27.98 -16.19
C GLN A 39 -10.08 -26.58 -16.31
N GLY A 40 -10.78 -25.58 -16.86
CA GLY A 40 -10.29 -24.21 -16.98
C GLY A 40 -10.11 -23.53 -15.60
N PHE A 41 -10.97 -23.85 -14.64
CA PHE A 41 -10.84 -23.36 -13.26
C PHE A 41 -9.57 -23.91 -12.58
N TYR A 42 -9.31 -25.22 -12.65
CA TYR A 42 -8.12 -25.82 -12.06
C TYR A 42 -6.83 -25.37 -12.74
N GLU A 43 -6.84 -25.17 -14.04
CA GLU A 43 -5.70 -24.60 -14.76
C GLU A 43 -5.41 -23.18 -14.27
N SER A 44 -6.44 -22.34 -14.13
CA SER A 44 -6.30 -20.97 -13.66
C SER A 44 -5.74 -20.90 -12.23
N THR A 45 -6.32 -21.67 -11.32
CA THR A 45 -5.86 -21.65 -9.91
C THR A 45 -4.48 -22.23 -9.73
N SER A 46 -4.10 -23.26 -10.50
CA SER A 46 -2.73 -23.80 -10.50
C SER A 46 -1.69 -22.75 -10.91
N LYS A 47 -1.98 -21.93 -11.93
CA LYS A 47 -1.10 -20.85 -12.41
C LYS A 47 -1.08 -19.64 -11.47
N LEU A 48 -2.19 -19.36 -10.78
CA LEU A 48 -2.22 -18.32 -9.73
C LEU A 48 -1.34 -18.69 -8.54
N ALA A 49 -1.30 -19.99 -8.22
CA ALA A 49 -0.44 -20.54 -7.17
C ALA A 49 -0.64 -19.91 -5.78
N THR A 50 -1.88 -19.51 -5.48
CA THR A 50 -2.26 -18.85 -4.22
C THR A 50 -1.86 -19.68 -3.01
N THR A 51 -1.24 -19.04 -2.03
CA THR A 51 -0.80 -19.65 -0.77
C THR A 51 -1.66 -19.14 0.37
N ALA A 52 -2.10 -20.03 1.27
CA ALA A 52 -2.92 -19.69 2.42
C ALA A 52 -2.25 -20.09 3.73
N PRO A 53 -2.11 -19.18 4.72
CA PRO A 53 -1.70 -19.54 6.06
C PRO A 53 -2.87 -20.20 6.80
N ILE A 54 -2.57 -21.21 7.60
CA ILE A 54 -3.53 -21.91 8.44
C ILE A 54 -2.91 -22.32 9.78
N LYS A 55 -3.71 -22.39 10.84
CA LYS A 55 -3.26 -22.96 12.11
C LYS A 55 -3.42 -24.48 12.10
N PHE A 56 -2.41 -25.22 12.59
CA PHE A 56 -2.51 -26.65 12.77
C PHE A 56 -3.21 -26.98 14.09
N TYR A 57 -4.23 -27.85 14.04
CA TYR A 57 -4.98 -28.32 15.20
C TYR A 57 -4.81 -29.83 15.35
N GLY A 58 -3.90 -30.26 16.23
CA GLY A 58 -3.58 -31.66 16.43
C GLY A 58 -4.76 -32.53 16.85
N ASN A 59 -5.66 -32.00 17.66
CA ASN A 59 -6.89 -32.68 18.12
C ASN A 59 -7.99 -32.76 17.04
N ARG A 60 -7.88 -32.04 15.93
CA ARG A 60 -8.85 -31.98 14.83
C ARG A 60 -8.18 -32.19 13.45
N LYS A 61 -6.99 -32.77 13.42
CA LYS A 61 -6.18 -32.89 12.21
C LYS A 61 -6.89 -33.61 11.06
N GLU A 62 -7.67 -34.65 11.33
CA GLU A 62 -8.41 -35.37 10.28
C GLU A 62 -9.51 -34.51 9.64
N GLN A 63 -10.19 -33.69 10.43
CA GLN A 63 -11.15 -32.71 9.90
C GLN A 63 -10.43 -31.65 9.08
N MET A 64 -9.32 -31.13 9.58
CA MET A 64 -8.49 -30.15 8.90
C MET A 64 -8.00 -30.70 7.54
N TYR A 65 -7.49 -31.93 7.48
CA TYR A 65 -7.04 -32.53 6.21
C TYR A 65 -8.17 -32.63 5.18
N LYS A 66 -9.39 -33.03 5.62
CA LYS A 66 -10.57 -33.02 4.74
C LYS A 66 -10.90 -31.62 4.22
N GLN A 67 -10.78 -30.60 5.06
CA GLN A 67 -11.04 -29.22 4.66
C GLN A 67 -9.95 -28.66 3.72
N LEU A 68 -8.66 -29.04 3.88
CA LEU A 68 -7.61 -28.70 2.92
C LEU A 68 -7.84 -29.33 1.56
N ILE A 69 -8.32 -30.58 1.53
CA ILE A 69 -8.73 -31.25 0.29
C ILE A 69 -9.92 -30.51 -0.33
N GLU A 70 -10.93 -30.14 0.47
CA GLU A 70 -12.06 -29.35 -0.03
C GLU A 70 -11.62 -27.98 -0.57
N LEU A 71 -10.68 -27.30 0.09
CA LEU A 71 -10.11 -26.02 -0.38
C LEU A 71 -9.42 -26.19 -1.74
N LYS A 72 -8.72 -27.28 -1.97
CA LYS A 72 -8.16 -27.59 -3.28
C LYS A 72 -9.22 -27.91 -4.29
N GLU A 73 -10.08 -28.89 -4.01
CA GLU A 73 -11.03 -29.43 -4.98
C GLU A 73 -12.13 -28.44 -5.37
N LYS A 74 -12.64 -27.65 -4.42
CA LYS A 74 -13.70 -26.68 -4.71
C LYS A 74 -13.17 -25.30 -5.08
N TYR A 75 -12.06 -24.89 -4.50
CA TYR A 75 -11.59 -23.50 -4.55
C TYR A 75 -10.20 -23.36 -5.19
N GLY A 76 -9.56 -24.48 -5.58
CA GLY A 76 -8.29 -24.48 -6.30
C GLY A 76 -7.09 -23.99 -5.48
N ILE A 77 -7.17 -24.00 -4.14
CA ILE A 77 -6.09 -23.57 -3.25
C ILE A 77 -5.36 -24.80 -2.74
N ALA A 78 -4.12 -25.00 -3.19
CA ALA A 78 -3.34 -26.21 -2.94
C ALA A 78 -2.02 -25.96 -2.19
N ARG A 79 -1.77 -24.74 -1.71
CA ARG A 79 -0.54 -24.36 -0.99
C ARG A 79 -0.90 -23.79 0.37
N PHE A 80 -0.41 -24.41 1.43
CA PHE A 80 -0.73 -24.01 2.79
C PHE A 80 0.53 -23.84 3.64
N LEU A 81 0.53 -22.84 4.51
CA LEU A 81 1.59 -22.61 5.50
C LEU A 81 1.02 -22.85 6.90
N PHE A 82 1.56 -23.83 7.60
CA PHE A 82 1.18 -24.09 8.98
C PHE A 82 1.81 -23.03 9.89
N VAL A 83 0.97 -22.25 10.56
CA VAL A 83 1.39 -21.15 11.44
C VAL A 83 1.75 -21.69 12.81
N GLY A 84 2.92 -21.35 13.30
CA GLY A 84 3.33 -21.69 14.66
C GLY A 84 4.85 -21.60 14.88
N PRO A 85 5.31 -21.72 16.13
CA PRO A 85 4.51 -21.68 17.37
C PRO A 85 4.03 -20.25 17.67
N LEU A 86 2.82 -20.07 18.20
CA LEU A 86 2.25 -18.78 18.60
C LEU A 86 2.14 -18.64 20.12
N GLU A 87 1.49 -19.62 20.74
CA GLU A 87 1.16 -19.55 22.16
C GLU A 87 2.39 -19.70 23.05
N GLU A 88 3.32 -20.56 22.65
CA GLU A 88 4.59 -20.77 23.35
C GLU A 88 5.40 -19.49 23.44
N VAL A 89 5.45 -18.72 22.36
CA VAL A 89 6.22 -17.47 22.28
C VAL A 89 5.59 -16.39 23.15
N ARG A 90 4.28 -16.21 23.04
CA ARG A 90 3.59 -15.08 23.69
C ARG A 90 3.46 -15.24 25.22
N PHE A 91 3.35 -16.49 25.71
CA PHE A 91 2.97 -16.76 27.09
C PHE A 91 3.92 -17.65 27.86
N LYS A 92 4.77 -18.43 27.20
CA LYS A 92 5.64 -19.42 27.81
C LYS A 92 7.14 -19.14 27.70
N GLY A 93 7.51 -18.07 27.00
CA GLY A 93 8.89 -17.71 26.77
C GLY A 93 9.48 -18.27 25.48
N PHE A 94 10.81 -18.23 25.32
CA PHE A 94 11.49 -18.72 24.13
C PHE A 94 11.29 -20.23 23.99
N PRO A 95 10.74 -20.73 22.87
CA PRO A 95 10.43 -22.13 22.72
C PRO A 95 11.72 -22.96 22.56
N GLY A 96 11.78 -24.07 23.28
CA GLY A 96 12.88 -25.01 23.13
C GLY A 96 12.83 -25.78 21.81
N LYS A 97 13.95 -26.45 21.47
CA LYS A 97 14.11 -27.25 20.24
C LYS A 97 12.97 -28.27 20.02
N ASN A 98 12.43 -28.84 21.12
CA ASN A 98 11.32 -29.82 21.06
C ASN A 98 10.03 -29.23 20.48
N VAL A 99 9.73 -27.95 20.71
CA VAL A 99 8.54 -27.26 20.16
C VAL A 99 8.69 -27.13 18.64
N TYR A 100 9.87 -26.75 18.16
CA TYR A 100 10.13 -26.67 16.72
C TYR A 100 10.14 -28.07 16.07
N ALA A 101 10.69 -29.09 16.76
CA ALA A 101 10.64 -30.46 16.27
C ALA A 101 9.19 -30.95 16.11
N GLU A 102 8.29 -30.63 17.08
CA GLU A 102 6.86 -30.97 16.99
C GLU A 102 6.21 -30.35 15.75
N ILE A 103 6.49 -29.08 15.46
CA ILE A 103 6.02 -28.43 14.22
C ILE A 103 6.56 -29.16 12.99
N GLY A 104 7.83 -29.55 12.99
CA GLY A 104 8.41 -30.36 11.94
C GLY A 104 7.64 -31.67 11.72
N TYR A 105 7.32 -32.40 12.79
CA TYR A 105 6.53 -33.65 12.70
C TYR A 105 5.11 -33.41 12.19
N GLN A 106 4.44 -32.33 12.62
CA GLN A 106 3.10 -31.96 12.14
C GLN A 106 3.13 -31.68 10.63
N ILE A 107 4.09 -30.90 10.14
CA ILE A 107 4.25 -30.63 8.71
C ILE A 107 4.55 -31.91 7.94
N LYS A 108 5.44 -32.76 8.45
CA LYS A 108 5.80 -34.05 7.83
C LYS A 108 4.58 -34.96 7.69
N GLU A 109 3.82 -35.16 8.77
CA GLU A 109 2.60 -35.95 8.76
C GLU A 109 1.59 -35.41 7.73
N ALA A 110 1.35 -34.10 7.73
CA ALA A 110 0.44 -33.48 6.77
C ALA A 110 0.90 -33.68 5.31
N LYS A 111 2.20 -33.54 5.04
CA LYS A 111 2.75 -33.79 3.71
C LYS A 111 2.50 -35.23 3.28
N GLU A 112 2.78 -36.22 4.14
CA GLU A 112 2.56 -37.63 3.86
C GLU A 112 1.08 -37.93 3.57
N LYS A 113 0.16 -37.38 4.37
CA LYS A 113 -1.28 -37.56 4.22
C LYS A 113 -1.85 -36.90 2.96
N LEU A 114 -1.33 -35.77 2.55
CA LEU A 114 -1.87 -34.93 1.50
C LEU A 114 -1.12 -35.02 0.16
N THR A 115 -0.04 -35.80 0.10
CA THR A 115 0.77 -35.98 -1.13
C THR A 115 -0.07 -36.47 -2.31
N SER A 116 -0.94 -37.46 -2.10
CA SER A 116 -1.81 -37.99 -3.14
C SER A 116 -2.82 -36.96 -3.71
N ASN A 117 -3.06 -35.89 -2.96
CA ASN A 117 -3.94 -34.79 -3.37
C ASN A 117 -3.15 -33.65 -4.01
N ASP A 118 -1.83 -33.76 -4.23
CA ASP A 118 -0.96 -32.68 -4.76
C ASP A 118 -1.14 -31.36 -3.98
N ILE A 119 -1.16 -31.44 -2.66
CA ILE A 119 -1.21 -30.30 -1.73
C ILE A 119 0.18 -30.07 -1.17
N LYS A 120 0.65 -28.82 -1.21
CA LYS A 120 1.96 -28.42 -0.69
C LYS A 120 1.83 -27.81 0.70
N ILE A 121 2.58 -28.32 1.66
CA ILE A 121 2.62 -27.82 3.02
C ILE A 121 3.97 -27.16 3.29
N GLY A 122 3.94 -25.91 3.73
CA GLY A 122 5.06 -25.13 4.21
C GLY A 122 4.88 -24.73 5.66
N TRP A 123 5.73 -23.86 6.12
CA TRP A 123 5.75 -23.38 7.49
C TRP A 123 5.71 -21.86 7.55
N TRP A 124 4.79 -21.32 8.34
CA TRP A 124 4.80 -19.93 8.76
C TRP A 124 5.45 -19.83 10.14
N CYS A 125 6.69 -19.37 10.16
CA CYS A 125 7.44 -19.13 11.39
C CYS A 125 6.93 -17.87 12.07
N ALA A 126 5.94 -18.03 12.96
CA ALA A 126 5.34 -16.91 13.68
C ALA A 126 6.30 -16.21 14.66
N PRO A 127 7.20 -16.91 15.38
CA PRO A 127 8.25 -16.24 16.14
C PRO A 127 9.34 -15.79 15.19
N SER A 128 9.36 -14.53 14.79
CA SER A 128 10.53 -13.96 14.13
C SER A 128 11.45 -13.30 15.18
N LEU A 129 11.38 -11.99 15.40
CA LEU A 129 12.09 -11.40 16.55
C LEU A 129 11.31 -11.50 17.85
N ARG A 130 9.95 -11.50 17.82
CA ARG A 130 9.11 -11.76 19.00
C ARG A 130 9.14 -13.23 19.40
N SER A 131 10.33 -13.74 19.64
CA SER A 131 10.57 -15.18 19.86
C SER A 131 10.44 -15.62 21.32
N GLY A 132 10.11 -14.70 22.24
CA GLY A 132 9.85 -15.02 23.63
C GLY A 132 11.01 -14.73 24.58
N PHE A 133 10.77 -14.87 25.88
CA PHE A 133 11.73 -14.53 26.93
C PHE A 133 12.66 -15.70 27.27
N ASP A 134 13.97 -15.42 27.37
CA ASP A 134 14.97 -16.25 28.05
C ASP A 134 16.00 -15.33 28.72
N LYS A 135 16.25 -15.54 29.99
CA LYS A 135 17.19 -14.72 30.79
C LYS A 135 18.63 -14.66 30.29
N ARG A 136 19.01 -15.58 29.37
CA ARG A 136 20.35 -15.63 28.76
C ARG A 136 20.53 -14.61 27.65
N PHE A 137 19.42 -14.04 27.11
CA PHE A 137 19.47 -13.17 25.93
C PHE A 137 19.60 -11.70 26.29
N GLN A 138 20.26 -10.96 25.43
CA GLN A 138 20.16 -9.51 25.36
C GLN A 138 18.92 -9.14 24.57
N TYR A 139 18.08 -8.24 25.11
CA TYR A 139 16.84 -7.81 24.50
C TYR A 139 16.99 -6.50 23.75
N ILE A 140 16.11 -6.28 22.76
CA ILE A 140 15.95 -4.99 22.08
C ILE A 140 15.64 -3.93 23.14
N THR A 141 16.43 -2.87 23.14
CA THR A 141 16.33 -1.77 24.11
C THR A 141 16.17 -0.47 23.35
N ASP A 142 15.08 0.27 23.58
CA ASP A 142 14.80 1.52 22.87
C ASP A 142 15.77 2.65 23.25
N LEU A 143 15.76 3.72 22.49
CA LEU A 143 16.58 4.91 22.72
C LEU A 143 16.28 5.57 24.08
N ASP A 144 15.05 5.52 24.57
CA ASP A 144 14.67 6.00 25.92
C ASP A 144 15.06 5.04 27.05
N GLY A 145 15.48 3.82 26.73
CA GLY A 145 15.86 2.77 27.66
C GLY A 145 14.78 1.74 27.97
N SER A 146 13.62 1.85 27.36
CA SER A 146 12.57 0.82 27.42
C SER A 146 13.07 -0.48 26.79
N VAL A 147 12.78 -1.61 27.42
CA VAL A 147 13.28 -2.93 26.99
C VAL A 147 12.12 -3.81 26.56
N SER A 148 12.29 -4.53 25.44
CA SER A 148 11.37 -5.58 25.06
C SER A 148 11.47 -6.76 26.04
N ASP A 149 10.34 -7.40 26.31
CA ASP A 149 10.26 -8.61 27.13
C ASP A 149 10.17 -9.89 26.31
N THR A 150 10.02 -9.78 24.98
CA THR A 150 9.81 -10.92 24.08
C THR A 150 10.73 -10.94 22.87
N SER A 151 11.46 -9.84 22.60
CA SER A 151 12.23 -9.67 21.37
C SER A 151 13.73 -9.56 21.63
N PRO A 152 14.49 -10.64 21.49
CA PRO A 152 15.93 -10.63 21.63
C PRO A 152 16.62 -9.76 20.57
N CYS A 153 17.78 -9.24 20.91
CA CYS A 153 18.61 -8.50 19.96
C CYS A 153 19.17 -9.41 18.87
N PRO A 154 19.11 -9.06 17.57
CA PRO A 154 19.69 -9.84 16.49
C PRO A 154 21.19 -10.10 16.63
N TYR A 155 21.91 -9.21 17.31
CA TYR A 155 23.34 -9.38 17.60
C TYR A 155 23.62 -10.26 18.83
N ASP A 156 22.61 -10.74 19.56
CA ASP A 156 22.84 -11.68 20.65
C ASP A 156 23.36 -13.03 20.10
N PRO A 157 24.56 -13.47 20.47
CA PRO A 157 25.16 -14.65 19.90
C PRO A 157 24.45 -15.95 20.31
N ILE A 158 23.88 -15.99 21.53
CA ILE A 158 23.18 -17.19 22.04
C ILE A 158 21.84 -17.31 21.32
N PHE A 159 21.05 -16.24 21.30
CA PHE A 159 19.78 -16.21 20.58
C PHE A 159 19.94 -16.55 19.11
N SER A 160 20.85 -15.86 18.41
CA SER A 160 21.04 -16.05 16.98
C SER A 160 21.46 -17.47 16.62
N GLU A 161 22.27 -18.13 17.47
CA GLU A 161 22.68 -19.51 17.26
C GLU A 161 21.53 -20.49 17.53
N GLU A 162 20.88 -20.39 18.68
CA GLU A 162 19.78 -21.29 19.07
C GLU A 162 18.58 -21.16 18.12
N PHE A 163 18.15 -19.93 17.81
CA PHE A 163 17.03 -19.68 16.92
C PHE A 163 17.29 -20.25 15.52
N SER A 164 18.47 -19.99 14.96
CA SER A 164 18.82 -20.51 13.64
C SER A 164 18.88 -22.06 13.61
N ASN A 165 19.38 -22.69 14.68
CA ASN A 165 19.37 -24.15 14.82
C ASN A 165 17.95 -24.72 14.96
N HIS A 166 17.04 -24.02 15.65
CA HIS A 166 15.64 -24.44 15.75
C HIS A 166 14.94 -24.41 14.38
N ILE A 167 15.18 -23.35 13.57
CA ILE A 167 14.67 -23.27 12.20
C ILE A 167 15.19 -24.46 11.37
N ALA A 168 16.50 -24.72 11.42
CA ALA A 168 17.12 -25.84 10.70
C ALA A 168 16.53 -27.21 11.12
N THR A 169 16.16 -27.37 12.40
CA THR A 169 15.49 -28.59 12.90
C THR A 169 14.15 -28.85 12.21
N VAL A 170 13.34 -27.81 11.98
CA VAL A 170 12.07 -27.98 11.24
C VAL A 170 12.34 -28.42 9.80
N VAL A 171 13.36 -27.85 9.15
CA VAL A 171 13.74 -28.22 7.79
C VAL A 171 14.23 -29.67 7.73
N GLU A 172 15.06 -30.10 8.68
CA GLU A 172 15.58 -31.47 8.79
C GLU A 172 14.46 -32.50 8.89
N ILE A 173 13.47 -32.24 9.71
CA ILE A 173 12.36 -33.16 9.96
C ILE A 173 11.34 -33.17 8.81
N ALA A 174 10.96 -31.99 8.30
CA ALA A 174 9.78 -31.83 7.46
C ALA A 174 10.09 -31.46 6.00
N ASN A 175 11.22 -30.82 5.74
CA ASN A 175 11.51 -30.23 4.44
C ASN A 175 10.29 -29.50 3.85
N PRO A 176 9.82 -28.38 4.49
CA PRO A 176 8.69 -27.61 4.02
C PRO A 176 8.96 -27.04 2.62
N TYR A 177 7.92 -26.86 1.77
CA TYR A 177 8.15 -26.28 0.45
C TYR A 177 8.57 -24.80 0.52
N MET A 178 8.24 -24.11 1.61
CA MET A 178 8.62 -22.72 1.90
C MET A 178 8.54 -22.47 3.41
N ILE A 179 9.43 -21.65 3.92
CA ILE A 179 9.33 -21.02 5.24
C ILE A 179 8.94 -19.57 5.03
N GLN A 180 7.91 -19.09 5.72
CA GLN A 180 7.49 -17.69 5.73
C GLN A 180 7.75 -17.10 7.11
N PHE A 181 8.58 -16.06 7.21
CA PHE A 181 8.75 -15.33 8.45
C PHE A 181 7.67 -14.26 8.61
N GLU A 182 7.24 -14.02 9.86
CA GLU A 182 6.27 -13.00 10.25
C GLU A 182 6.82 -11.58 10.05
N ASP A 183 5.95 -10.57 10.02
CA ASP A 183 6.29 -9.17 9.77
C ASP A 183 6.92 -8.44 10.96
N ASP A 184 6.99 -9.06 12.13
CA ASP A 184 7.70 -8.53 13.29
C ASP A 184 9.23 -8.72 13.25
N TYR A 185 9.79 -9.07 12.07
CA TYR A 185 11.23 -9.12 11.83
C TYR A 185 11.79 -7.70 11.60
N GLU A 186 11.61 -6.87 12.63
CA GLU A 186 12.02 -5.46 12.68
C GLU A 186 12.49 -5.08 14.10
N LEU A 187 13.22 -3.98 14.25
CA LEU A 187 13.68 -3.52 15.57
C LEU A 187 12.70 -2.57 16.25
N SER A 188 11.87 -1.88 15.48
CA SER A 188 10.83 -0.99 15.98
C SER A 188 9.58 -1.75 16.41
N HIS A 189 8.70 -1.08 17.16
CA HIS A 189 7.38 -1.62 17.58
C HIS A 189 7.44 -2.95 18.35
N GLN A 190 8.52 -3.19 19.10
CA GLN A 190 8.65 -4.41 19.89
C GLN A 190 7.97 -4.27 21.27
N PRO A 191 7.13 -5.26 21.67
CA PRO A 191 6.43 -5.21 22.94
C PRO A 191 7.38 -5.20 24.16
N PRO A 192 6.99 -4.62 25.30
CA PRO A 192 5.76 -3.83 25.47
C PRO A 192 5.95 -2.36 25.13
N ALA A 193 7.18 -1.86 24.93
CA ALA A 193 7.46 -0.44 24.97
C ALA A 193 8.46 0.09 23.93
N VAL A 194 9.15 -0.78 23.18
CA VAL A 194 10.12 -0.34 22.15
C VAL A 194 9.38 0.25 20.94
N LYS A 195 9.73 1.48 20.58
CA LYS A 195 9.06 2.23 19.50
C LYS A 195 9.99 2.60 18.35
N PHE A 196 11.26 2.83 18.65
CA PHE A 196 12.20 3.44 17.71
C PHE A 196 13.25 2.47 17.16
N GLY A 197 13.77 1.56 17.96
CA GLY A 197 14.77 0.58 17.51
C GLY A 197 15.62 0.02 18.64
N CYS A 198 16.76 -0.62 18.32
CA CYS A 198 17.62 -1.26 19.32
C CYS A 198 18.87 -0.44 19.65
N PHE A 199 18.98 -0.03 20.91
CA PHE A 199 20.12 0.69 21.52
C PHE A 199 20.71 -0.09 22.69
N CYS A 200 20.66 -1.40 22.67
CA CYS A 200 21.25 -2.27 23.68
C CYS A 200 22.79 -2.21 23.65
N PRO A 201 23.48 -2.71 24.69
CA PRO A 201 24.94 -2.69 24.75
C PRO A 201 25.64 -3.30 23.53
N LEU A 202 25.06 -4.32 22.87
CA LEU A 202 25.64 -4.95 21.68
C LEU A 202 25.63 -3.99 20.48
N HIS A 203 24.51 -3.31 20.23
CA HIS A 203 24.42 -2.29 19.19
C HIS A 203 25.31 -1.09 19.47
N LEU A 204 25.32 -0.59 20.73
CA LEU A 204 26.19 0.53 21.13
C LEU A 204 27.67 0.21 20.92
N ASN A 205 28.09 -0.99 21.27
CA ASN A 205 29.47 -1.43 21.08
C ASN A 205 29.85 -1.49 19.59
N GLU A 206 28.99 -2.08 18.77
CA GLU A 206 29.23 -2.17 17.33
C GLU A 206 29.22 -0.79 16.65
N PHE A 207 28.29 0.09 17.03
CA PHE A 207 28.26 1.47 16.56
C PHE A 207 29.51 2.24 16.94
N SER A 208 29.95 2.13 18.19
CA SER A 208 31.17 2.79 18.69
C SER A 208 32.41 2.34 17.92
N LYS A 209 32.54 1.05 17.59
CA LYS A 209 33.61 0.52 16.74
C LYS A 209 33.57 1.16 15.34
N ARG A 210 32.39 1.21 14.70
CA ARG A 210 32.22 1.81 13.36
C ARG A 210 32.55 3.30 13.32
N GLN A 211 32.22 4.02 14.39
CA GLN A 211 32.49 5.46 14.50
C GLN A 211 33.91 5.80 14.99
N GLY A 212 34.68 4.80 15.43
CA GLY A 212 36.01 5.02 16.03
C GLY A 212 35.98 5.79 17.37
N LYS A 213 34.80 5.89 18.00
CA LYS A 213 34.56 6.65 19.23
C LYS A 213 33.48 5.96 20.05
N ALA A 214 33.67 5.88 21.37
CA ALA A 214 32.65 5.37 22.28
C ALA A 214 31.43 6.28 22.33
N PHE A 215 30.24 5.67 22.33
CA PHE A 215 28.97 6.34 22.52
C PHE A 215 28.17 5.63 23.62
N THR A 216 27.51 6.42 24.42
CA THR A 216 26.46 5.96 25.35
C THR A 216 25.08 6.19 24.73
N ARG A 217 24.08 5.45 25.22
CA ARG A 217 22.69 5.63 24.77
C ARG A 217 22.18 7.05 25.05
N LEU A 218 22.56 7.64 26.21
CA LEU A 218 22.16 9.01 26.58
C LEU A 218 22.78 10.06 25.66
N GLU A 219 24.05 9.93 25.29
CA GLU A 219 24.67 10.82 24.28
C GLU A 219 23.97 10.74 22.95
N LEU A 220 23.61 9.53 22.47
CA LEU A 220 22.85 9.38 21.25
C LEU A 220 21.44 9.96 21.35
N LEU A 221 20.77 9.82 22.50
CA LEU A 221 19.46 10.42 22.74
C LEU A 221 19.51 11.94 22.59
N GLU A 222 20.51 12.62 23.19
CA GLU A 222 20.70 14.07 23.04
C GLU A 222 20.98 14.45 21.55
N LYS A 223 21.89 13.74 20.90
CA LYS A 223 22.22 13.97 19.49
C LYS A 223 21.01 13.75 18.59
N PHE A 224 20.22 12.71 18.80
CA PHE A 224 19.09 12.39 17.93
C PHE A 224 17.92 13.37 18.04
N ARG A 225 17.88 14.19 19.08
CA ARG A 225 16.90 15.28 19.25
C ARG A 225 17.22 16.54 18.46
N THR A 226 18.42 16.64 17.87
CA THR A 226 18.87 17.84 17.16
C THR A 226 18.85 17.65 15.64
N VAL A 227 18.92 18.77 14.90
CA VAL A 227 18.84 18.81 13.43
C VAL A 227 20.16 19.20 12.76
N ASP A 228 21.26 19.30 13.52
CA ASP A 228 22.58 19.59 12.96
C ASP A 228 23.11 18.45 12.07
N ALA A 229 24.05 18.75 11.20
CA ALA A 229 24.59 17.81 10.22
C ALA A 229 25.23 16.56 10.86
N GLU A 230 25.91 16.70 12.02
CA GLU A 230 26.48 15.56 12.75
C GLU A 230 25.38 14.62 13.23
N SER A 231 24.34 15.17 13.81
CA SER A 231 23.21 14.40 14.34
C SER A 231 22.42 13.68 13.25
N ILE A 232 22.23 14.31 12.09
CA ILE A 232 21.63 13.66 10.91
C ILE A 232 22.52 12.51 10.45
N ARG A 233 23.84 12.71 10.35
CA ARG A 233 24.78 11.66 9.95
C ARG A 233 24.73 10.49 10.93
N LEU A 234 24.79 10.75 12.24
CA LEU A 234 24.73 9.70 13.26
C LEU A 234 23.42 8.89 13.20
N ARG A 235 22.28 9.53 12.95
CA ARG A 235 21.00 8.82 12.75
C ARG A 235 21.03 7.93 11.51
N LYS A 236 21.55 8.42 10.37
CA LYS A 236 21.71 7.62 9.14
C LYS A 236 22.63 6.41 9.37
N ASP A 237 23.76 6.62 10.05
CA ASP A 237 24.71 5.55 10.37
C ASP A 237 24.09 4.52 11.33
N TRP A 238 23.27 4.97 12.29
CA TRP A 238 22.55 4.08 13.20
C TRP A 238 21.46 3.27 12.45
N ALA A 239 20.71 3.90 11.57
CA ALA A 239 19.75 3.22 10.73
C ALA A 239 20.41 2.14 9.87
N ALA A 240 21.59 2.42 9.31
CA ALA A 240 22.37 1.42 8.57
C ALA A 240 22.80 0.26 9.46
N LEU A 241 23.30 0.53 10.68
CA LEU A 241 23.64 -0.51 11.66
C LEU A 241 22.44 -1.38 12.03
N SER A 242 21.26 -0.76 12.21
CA SER A 242 20.02 -1.47 12.50
C SER A 242 19.67 -2.47 11.41
N ARG A 243 19.71 -2.04 10.15
CA ARG A 243 19.50 -2.92 8.98
C ARG A 243 20.52 -4.07 8.94
N ASP A 244 21.79 -3.75 9.13
CA ASP A 244 22.87 -4.75 9.10
C ASP A 244 22.69 -5.82 10.18
N SER A 245 22.14 -5.47 11.35
CA SER A 245 21.89 -6.44 12.43
C SER A 245 20.84 -7.48 12.04
N LEU A 246 19.75 -7.03 11.41
CA LEU A 246 18.67 -7.91 10.90
C LEU A 246 19.17 -8.79 9.75
N VAL A 247 19.90 -8.21 8.79
CA VAL A 247 20.50 -8.95 7.67
C VAL A 247 21.51 -9.97 8.15
N SER A 248 22.27 -9.67 9.21
CA SER A 248 23.23 -10.62 9.80
C SER A 248 22.53 -11.85 10.39
N LEU A 249 21.44 -11.66 11.12
CA LEU A 249 20.64 -12.77 11.65
C LEU A 249 20.02 -13.60 10.50
N ALA A 250 19.48 -12.95 9.47
CA ALA A 250 18.92 -13.63 8.30
C ALA A 250 19.96 -14.52 7.59
N LYS A 251 21.17 -14.00 7.39
CA LYS A 251 22.30 -14.78 6.84
C LYS A 251 22.66 -15.99 7.69
N LYS A 252 22.63 -15.83 9.02
CA LYS A 252 22.92 -16.94 9.93
C LYS A 252 21.84 -18.03 9.87
N ILE A 253 20.56 -17.63 9.83
CA ILE A 253 19.43 -18.55 9.62
C ILE A 253 19.62 -19.28 8.30
N ARG A 254 19.87 -18.57 7.20
CA ARG A 254 20.10 -19.16 5.87
C ARG A 254 21.24 -20.15 5.89
N GLN A 255 22.37 -19.81 6.50
CA GLN A 255 23.54 -20.69 6.63
C GLN A 255 23.20 -22.02 7.32
N LYS A 256 22.40 -21.98 8.40
CA LYS A 256 21.99 -23.20 9.13
C LYS A 256 21.02 -24.04 8.32
N VAL A 257 20.11 -23.41 7.60
CA VAL A 257 19.19 -24.10 6.70
C VAL A 257 19.93 -24.72 5.52
N ASP A 258 20.93 -24.05 4.94
CA ASP A 258 21.75 -24.58 3.84
C ASP A 258 22.53 -25.85 4.22
N GLN A 259 22.91 -25.98 5.49
CA GLN A 259 23.58 -27.20 5.99
C GLN A 259 22.67 -28.43 5.97
N VAL A 260 21.35 -28.20 5.96
CA VAL A 260 20.30 -29.25 5.94
C VAL A 260 19.77 -29.45 4.54
N ASN A 261 19.24 -28.36 3.95
CA ASN A 261 18.69 -28.36 2.60
C ASN A 261 18.80 -26.96 1.95
N PRO A 262 19.76 -26.75 1.04
CA PRO A 262 19.95 -25.46 0.38
C PRO A 262 18.81 -25.04 -0.56
N GLU A 263 17.95 -25.99 -0.98
CA GLU A 263 16.81 -25.72 -1.86
C GLU A 263 15.58 -25.16 -1.10
N THR A 264 15.63 -25.12 0.24
CA THR A 264 14.51 -24.60 1.04
C THR A 264 14.33 -23.11 0.78
N VAL A 265 13.16 -22.71 0.24
CA VAL A 265 12.80 -21.31 0.06
C VAL A 265 12.48 -20.68 1.42
N ILE A 266 13.12 -19.56 1.71
CA ILE A 266 12.79 -18.73 2.87
C ILE A 266 12.25 -17.40 2.36
N SER A 267 11.05 -17.05 2.79
CA SER A 267 10.35 -15.82 2.48
C SER A 267 10.12 -15.00 3.75
N LEU A 268 9.98 -13.71 3.60
CA LEU A 268 9.71 -12.76 4.68
C LEU A 268 8.37 -12.08 4.44
N CYS A 269 7.59 -11.84 5.49
CA CYS A 269 6.60 -10.80 5.49
C CYS A 269 7.31 -9.45 5.68
N GLN A 270 7.21 -8.56 4.70
CA GLN A 270 7.74 -7.20 4.84
C GLN A 270 6.99 -6.49 5.95
N SER A 271 7.70 -5.93 6.91
CA SER A 271 7.22 -4.90 7.82
C SER A 271 7.16 -3.54 7.12
N GLY A 272 6.71 -2.50 7.82
CA GLY A 272 6.67 -1.17 7.23
C GLY A 272 8.04 -0.71 6.71
N CYS A 273 8.08 -0.02 5.58
CA CYS A 273 9.30 0.50 4.98
C CYS A 273 9.48 2.01 5.22
N THR A 274 8.91 2.55 6.28
CA THR A 274 8.96 3.97 6.66
C THR A 274 9.43 4.21 8.08
N ASP A 275 9.89 3.19 8.75
CA ASP A 275 10.45 3.28 10.09
C ASP A 275 11.85 3.90 10.11
N PHE A 276 12.41 4.09 11.28
CA PHE A 276 13.70 4.74 11.44
C PHE A 276 14.83 4.05 10.67
N ASP A 277 14.84 2.72 10.61
CA ASP A 277 15.78 1.91 9.87
C ASP A 277 15.56 1.94 8.34
N GLY A 278 14.43 2.49 7.87
CA GLY A 278 14.15 2.68 6.45
C GLY A 278 13.76 1.40 5.72
N ASP A 279 13.88 1.42 4.39
CA ASP A 279 13.60 0.25 3.56
C ASP A 279 14.88 -0.58 3.34
N PHE A 280 14.83 -1.83 3.76
CA PHE A 280 15.88 -2.83 3.56
C PHE A 280 15.30 -4.17 3.06
N THR A 281 14.10 -4.12 2.47
CA THR A 281 13.38 -5.29 1.95
C THR A 281 14.23 -6.09 0.98
N LYS A 282 14.96 -5.43 0.08
CA LYS A 282 15.81 -6.09 -0.92
C LYS A 282 16.93 -6.88 -0.23
N GLU A 283 17.73 -6.22 0.60
CA GLU A 283 18.90 -6.82 1.26
C GLU A 283 18.51 -7.97 2.18
N LEU A 284 17.39 -7.83 2.88
CA LEU A 284 16.90 -8.85 3.79
C LEU A 284 16.35 -10.06 3.02
N THR A 285 15.59 -9.82 1.94
CA THR A 285 15.08 -10.91 1.09
C THR A 285 16.21 -11.69 0.43
N GLU A 286 17.26 -11.01 -0.07
CA GLU A 286 18.44 -11.63 -0.63
C GLU A 286 19.20 -12.45 0.42
N ALA A 287 19.31 -11.95 1.66
CA ALA A 287 19.95 -12.65 2.75
C ALA A 287 19.23 -13.98 3.13
N PHE A 288 17.91 -13.98 3.14
CA PHE A 288 17.11 -15.18 3.38
C PHE A 288 17.12 -16.14 2.19
N ALA A 289 17.17 -15.63 0.97
CA ALA A 289 17.13 -16.46 -0.24
C ALA A 289 18.40 -17.32 -0.40
N GLY A 290 19.58 -16.79 -0.10
CA GLY A 290 20.83 -17.48 -0.40
C GLY A 290 20.95 -17.79 -1.89
N GLN A 291 20.92 -19.08 -2.25
CA GLN A 291 20.94 -19.53 -3.65
C GLN A 291 19.56 -19.78 -4.24
N THR A 292 18.49 -19.70 -3.41
CA THR A 292 17.12 -19.88 -3.89
C THR A 292 16.60 -18.57 -4.52
N LYS A 293 15.45 -18.64 -5.15
CA LYS A 293 14.79 -17.43 -5.70
C LYS A 293 14.39 -16.50 -4.55
N PRO A 294 14.80 -15.22 -4.56
CA PRO A 294 14.36 -14.25 -3.57
C PRO A 294 12.84 -14.12 -3.57
N THR A 295 12.23 -14.35 -2.42
CA THR A 295 10.78 -14.42 -2.24
C THR A 295 10.35 -13.57 -1.06
N VAL A 296 9.31 -12.73 -1.21
CA VAL A 296 8.84 -11.81 -0.18
C VAL A 296 7.35 -11.56 -0.26
N ARG A 297 6.66 -11.49 0.88
CA ARG A 297 5.30 -10.95 0.99
C ARG A 297 5.41 -9.46 1.27
N LEU A 298 4.87 -8.64 0.39
CA LEU A 298 4.88 -7.20 0.50
C LEU A 298 3.64 -6.71 1.24
N TYR A 299 3.85 -5.81 2.19
CA TYR A 299 2.78 -5.16 2.94
C TYR A 299 1.81 -4.41 2.01
N GLY A 300 0.52 -4.51 2.26
CA GLY A 300 -0.45 -3.84 1.40
C GLY A 300 -1.91 -3.97 1.81
N SER A 301 -2.19 -4.10 3.10
CA SER A 301 -3.59 -4.20 3.55
C SER A 301 -3.84 -3.41 4.83
N SER A 302 -5.02 -2.79 4.92
CA SER A 302 -5.64 -2.43 6.18
C SER A 302 -6.72 -3.46 6.53
N TYR A 303 -6.90 -3.72 7.80
CA TYR A 303 -7.76 -4.81 8.29
C TYR A 303 -9.22 -4.38 8.50
N SER A 304 -9.72 -3.42 7.71
CA SER A 304 -11.09 -2.95 7.78
C SER A 304 -11.65 -2.59 6.41
N SER A 305 -12.96 -2.81 6.25
CA SER A 305 -13.73 -2.34 5.09
C SER A 305 -14.41 -0.98 5.32
N ASP A 306 -14.25 -0.40 6.50
CA ASP A 306 -15.03 0.78 6.92
C ASP A 306 -14.63 2.07 6.18
N ALA A 307 -13.42 2.11 5.63
CA ALA A 307 -12.88 3.29 4.97
C ALA A 307 -12.52 3.02 3.49
N PRO A 308 -13.48 2.79 2.59
CA PRO A 308 -13.19 2.49 1.19
C PRO A 308 -12.37 3.57 0.48
N LEU A 309 -12.51 4.84 0.90
CA LEU A 309 -11.72 5.96 0.38
C LEU A 309 -10.21 5.84 0.67
N GLY A 310 -9.82 5.04 1.65
CA GLY A 310 -8.43 4.80 2.02
C GLY A 310 -7.70 3.80 1.10
N LEU A 311 -8.40 3.08 0.23
CA LEU A 311 -7.81 2.03 -0.60
C LEU A 311 -6.55 2.45 -1.40
N PRO A 312 -6.46 3.65 -2.00
CA PRO A 312 -5.24 4.07 -2.67
C PRO A 312 -4.02 4.13 -1.73
N ALA A 313 -4.20 4.65 -0.53
CA ALA A 313 -3.12 4.76 0.46
C ALA A 313 -2.69 3.38 0.99
N GLU A 314 -3.64 2.48 1.21
CA GLU A 314 -3.36 1.11 1.65
C GLU A 314 -2.48 0.33 0.66
N LEU A 315 -2.67 0.55 -0.65
CA LEU A 315 -1.95 -0.14 -1.71
C LEU A 315 -0.67 0.58 -2.17
N PHE A 316 -0.40 1.77 -1.65
CA PHE A 316 0.74 2.58 -2.12
C PHE A 316 2.09 1.94 -1.81
N HIS A 317 2.27 1.38 -0.61
CA HIS A 317 3.50 0.68 -0.25
C HIS A 317 3.72 -0.57 -1.09
N ALA A 318 2.65 -1.30 -1.41
CA ALA A 318 2.72 -2.44 -2.32
C ALA A 318 3.19 -2.02 -3.72
N LEU A 319 2.63 -0.91 -4.26
CA LEU A 319 3.07 -0.34 -5.53
C LEU A 319 4.54 0.08 -5.49
N TYR A 320 4.94 0.82 -4.45
CA TYR A 320 6.32 1.23 -4.27
C TYR A 320 7.27 0.03 -4.29
N SER A 321 7.03 -0.94 -3.44
CA SER A 321 7.90 -2.10 -3.28
C SER A 321 8.00 -2.92 -4.58
N ILE A 322 6.87 -3.22 -5.26
CA ILE A 322 6.92 -4.01 -6.50
C ILE A 322 7.66 -3.28 -7.64
N GLN A 323 7.61 -1.96 -7.69
CA GLN A 323 8.31 -1.17 -8.70
C GLN A 323 9.81 -0.99 -8.42
N HIS A 324 10.23 -1.06 -7.14
CA HIS A 324 11.62 -0.80 -6.74
C HIS A 324 12.42 -2.08 -6.46
N LEU A 325 11.76 -3.21 -6.24
CA LEU A 325 12.44 -4.50 -6.14
C LEU A 325 12.86 -5.03 -7.53
N PRO A 326 13.93 -5.87 -7.58
CA PRO A 326 14.33 -6.52 -8.82
C PRO A 326 13.22 -7.41 -9.39
N LYS A 327 12.99 -7.37 -10.70
CA LYS A 327 11.98 -8.22 -11.39
C LYS A 327 12.24 -9.73 -11.25
N SER A 328 13.43 -10.13 -10.80
CA SER A 328 13.77 -11.53 -10.49
C SER A 328 13.19 -12.04 -9.18
N PHE A 329 12.72 -11.15 -8.30
CA PHE A 329 12.10 -11.52 -7.04
C PHE A 329 10.70 -12.11 -7.29
N GLU A 330 10.29 -13.00 -6.40
CA GLU A 330 8.91 -13.49 -6.34
C GLU A 330 8.16 -12.73 -5.25
N CYS A 331 7.19 -11.92 -5.67
CA CYS A 331 6.49 -11.03 -4.77
C CYS A 331 5.05 -11.51 -4.53
N PHE A 332 4.73 -11.77 -3.28
CA PHE A 332 3.37 -12.05 -2.82
C PHE A 332 2.72 -10.77 -2.31
N HIS A 333 1.49 -10.52 -2.72
CA HIS A 333 0.67 -9.48 -2.09
C HIS A 333 0.06 -10.00 -0.79
N GLU A 334 0.03 -9.17 0.24
CA GLU A 334 -0.69 -9.42 1.47
C GLU A 334 -2.19 -9.25 1.25
N SER A 335 -2.89 -10.37 1.01
CA SER A 335 -4.35 -10.38 0.88
C SER A 335 -4.96 -10.85 2.21
N ASP A 336 -4.76 -10.04 3.24
CA ASP A 336 -5.16 -10.37 4.61
C ASP A 336 -6.59 -9.93 4.91
N THR A 337 -7.32 -10.84 5.53
CA THR A 337 -8.71 -10.65 5.96
C THR A 337 -8.83 -10.47 7.48
N TYR A 338 -7.71 -10.21 8.19
CA TYR A 338 -7.73 -10.09 9.64
C TYR A 338 -8.88 -9.20 10.16
N PRO A 339 -9.60 -9.60 11.18
CA PRO A 339 -9.53 -10.83 11.98
C PRO A 339 -10.23 -12.06 11.35
N HIS A 340 -10.15 -12.24 10.04
CA HIS A 340 -10.60 -13.38 9.23
C HIS A 340 -12.12 -13.56 9.24
N SER A 341 -12.86 -12.46 9.25
CA SER A 341 -14.32 -12.44 9.27
C SER A 341 -14.89 -11.30 8.42
N ARG A 342 -15.93 -11.59 7.63
CA ARG A 342 -16.62 -10.58 6.82
C ARG A 342 -17.38 -9.52 7.63
N PHE A 343 -17.48 -9.67 8.93
CA PHE A 343 -17.95 -8.58 9.81
C PHE A 343 -16.99 -7.38 9.80
N PHE A 344 -15.71 -7.61 9.53
CA PHE A 344 -14.66 -6.57 9.52
C PHE A 344 -14.14 -6.31 8.12
N MET A 345 -13.77 -7.37 7.39
CA MET A 345 -13.18 -7.28 6.06
C MET A 345 -14.08 -7.97 5.03
N SER A 346 -14.74 -7.21 4.18
CA SER A 346 -15.63 -7.76 3.16
C SER A 346 -14.88 -8.51 2.06
N ALA A 347 -15.50 -9.54 1.49
CA ALA A 347 -14.94 -10.24 0.33
C ALA A 347 -14.73 -9.30 -0.87
N SER A 348 -15.56 -8.26 -1.01
CA SER A 348 -15.39 -7.24 -2.07
C SER A 348 -14.14 -6.39 -1.86
N LYS A 349 -13.79 -6.05 -0.62
CA LYS A 349 -12.54 -5.34 -0.31
C LYS A 349 -11.33 -6.20 -0.70
N ILE A 350 -11.30 -7.47 -0.27
CA ILE A 350 -10.21 -8.41 -0.61
C ILE A 350 -10.13 -8.60 -2.13
N LYS A 351 -11.26 -8.75 -2.82
CA LYS A 351 -11.28 -8.80 -4.29
C LYS A 351 -10.60 -7.57 -4.91
N SER A 352 -10.91 -6.37 -4.40
CA SER A 352 -10.30 -5.13 -4.89
C SER A 352 -8.79 -5.09 -4.64
N LEU A 353 -8.34 -5.48 -3.45
CA LEU A 353 -6.92 -5.57 -3.11
C LEU A 353 -6.19 -6.52 -4.06
N MET A 354 -6.70 -7.75 -4.25
CA MET A 354 -6.10 -8.74 -5.15
C MET A 354 -6.12 -8.29 -6.61
N THR A 355 -7.22 -7.70 -7.08
CA THR A 355 -7.32 -7.19 -8.46
C THR A 355 -6.25 -6.13 -8.71
N ILE A 356 -6.11 -5.16 -7.81
CA ILE A 356 -5.15 -4.07 -7.97
C ILE A 356 -3.71 -4.59 -7.83
N ALA A 357 -3.46 -5.53 -6.92
CA ALA A 357 -2.15 -6.17 -6.80
C ALA A 357 -1.73 -6.87 -8.11
N PHE A 358 -2.62 -7.64 -8.73
CA PHE A 358 -2.32 -8.23 -10.04
C PHE A 358 -2.17 -7.17 -11.15
N ALA A 359 -2.93 -6.07 -11.10
CA ALA A 359 -2.74 -4.94 -12.02
C ALA A 359 -1.37 -4.25 -11.83
N TYR A 360 -0.81 -4.27 -10.62
CA TYR A 360 0.54 -3.78 -10.31
C TYR A 360 1.65 -4.75 -10.74
N GLY A 361 1.31 -6.00 -11.13
CA GLY A 361 2.27 -6.99 -11.60
C GLY A 361 2.76 -7.96 -10.52
N PHE A 362 2.05 -8.13 -9.42
CA PHE A 362 2.38 -9.16 -8.43
C PHE A 362 2.33 -10.57 -9.02
N ASP A 363 3.27 -11.42 -8.61
CA ASP A 363 3.34 -12.81 -9.05
C ASP A 363 2.27 -13.69 -8.42
N GLN A 364 2.00 -13.46 -7.13
CA GLN A 364 1.15 -14.29 -6.30
C GLN A 364 0.47 -13.48 -5.19
N THR A 365 -0.39 -14.16 -4.45
CA THR A 365 -0.99 -13.64 -3.22
C THR A 365 -0.80 -14.61 -2.07
N LEU A 366 -0.53 -14.07 -0.90
CA LEU A 366 -0.67 -14.75 0.37
C LEU A 366 -2.05 -14.43 0.89
N PHE A 367 -2.97 -15.39 0.81
CA PHE A 367 -4.39 -15.18 1.00
C PHE A 367 -4.88 -15.78 2.31
N TYR A 368 -5.20 -14.93 3.26
CA TYR A 368 -5.70 -15.29 4.58
C TYR A 368 -7.22 -15.54 4.54
N LEU A 369 -7.62 -16.62 3.89
CA LEU A 369 -9.04 -16.91 3.64
C LEU A 369 -9.72 -17.69 4.77
N THR A 370 -8.95 -18.21 5.74
CA THR A 370 -9.47 -19.05 6.81
C THR A 370 -9.39 -18.34 8.15
N GLN A 371 -10.32 -18.66 9.05
CA GLN A 371 -10.14 -18.32 10.46
C GLN A 371 -9.07 -19.22 11.08
N TYR A 372 -8.30 -18.68 12.03
CA TYR A 372 -7.36 -19.47 12.84
C TYR A 372 -8.05 -20.20 13.99
N LEU A 373 -9.35 -20.46 13.85
CA LEU A 373 -10.15 -21.22 14.77
C LEU A 373 -10.32 -22.66 14.30
N ASP A 374 -11.22 -23.37 14.89
CA ASP A 374 -11.40 -24.80 14.75
C ASP A 374 -11.97 -25.28 13.40
N ASN A 375 -12.48 -24.38 12.59
CA ASN A 375 -13.09 -24.69 11.30
C ASN A 375 -12.53 -23.77 10.19
N LEU A 376 -11.68 -24.31 9.32
CA LEU A 376 -11.04 -23.56 8.25
C LEU A 376 -12.04 -22.98 7.23
N LEU A 377 -13.23 -23.57 7.11
CA LEU A 377 -14.25 -23.18 6.15
C LEU A 377 -15.47 -22.50 6.81
N GLU A 378 -15.34 -22.01 8.03
CA GLU A 378 -16.43 -21.28 8.68
C GLU A 378 -16.81 -20.01 7.89
N GLU A 379 -15.82 -19.26 7.42
CA GLU A 379 -16.04 -18.10 6.58
C GLU A 379 -15.82 -18.42 5.09
N ARG A 380 -16.81 -19.10 4.50
CA ARG A 380 -16.75 -19.54 3.09
C ARG A 380 -16.77 -18.40 2.08
N GLY A 381 -17.25 -17.23 2.45
CA GLY A 381 -17.44 -16.10 1.52
C GLY A 381 -16.15 -15.63 0.83
N TYR A 382 -15.00 -15.78 1.46
CA TYR A 382 -13.71 -15.49 0.85
C TYR A 382 -13.33 -16.53 -0.21
N ALA A 383 -13.51 -17.82 0.10
CA ALA A 383 -13.22 -18.90 -0.84
C ALA A 383 -14.17 -18.86 -2.06
N GLU A 384 -15.45 -18.56 -1.84
CA GLU A 384 -16.43 -18.37 -2.92
C GLU A 384 -16.08 -17.19 -3.81
N MET A 385 -15.67 -16.06 -3.23
CA MET A 385 -15.18 -14.91 -3.99
C MET A 385 -13.97 -15.31 -4.85
N TYR A 386 -12.98 -15.99 -4.26
CA TYR A 386 -11.78 -16.40 -4.98
C TYR A 386 -12.12 -17.34 -6.14
N ARG A 387 -12.99 -18.32 -5.92
CA ARG A 387 -13.45 -19.23 -6.98
C ARG A 387 -14.07 -18.48 -8.16
N LYS A 388 -14.92 -17.50 -7.87
CA LYS A 388 -15.59 -16.70 -8.91
C LYS A 388 -14.60 -15.83 -9.71
N GLU A 389 -13.56 -15.33 -9.07
CA GLU A 389 -12.63 -14.35 -9.66
C GLU A 389 -11.35 -15.00 -10.25
N ALA A 390 -11.07 -16.28 -9.97
CA ALA A 390 -9.77 -16.90 -10.27
C ALA A 390 -9.35 -16.78 -11.75
N ALA A 391 -10.26 -17.05 -12.69
CA ALA A 391 -9.96 -16.91 -14.12
C ALA A 391 -9.67 -15.46 -14.51
N ARG A 392 -10.40 -14.52 -13.92
CA ARG A 392 -10.20 -13.07 -14.13
C ARG A 392 -8.88 -12.59 -13.55
N PHE A 393 -8.51 -13.05 -12.33
CA PHE A 393 -7.22 -12.76 -11.74
C PHE A 393 -6.06 -13.28 -12.61
N LEU A 394 -6.17 -14.50 -13.12
CA LEU A 394 -5.13 -15.05 -14.00
C LEU A 394 -4.98 -14.23 -15.28
N ALA A 395 -6.10 -13.93 -15.97
CA ALA A 395 -6.07 -13.16 -17.21
C ALA A 395 -5.49 -11.74 -16.99
N LEU A 396 -5.78 -11.13 -15.85
CA LEU A 396 -5.21 -9.84 -15.47
C LEU A 396 -3.71 -9.97 -15.18
N LYS A 397 -3.27 -10.94 -14.36
CA LYS A 397 -1.86 -11.23 -14.08
C LYS A 397 -1.05 -11.45 -15.37
N GLU A 398 -1.57 -12.21 -16.32
CA GLU A 398 -0.92 -12.43 -17.62
C GLU A 398 -0.85 -11.17 -18.48
N ALA A 399 -1.87 -10.32 -18.42
CA ALA A 399 -1.91 -9.07 -19.17
C ALA A 399 -0.98 -8.00 -18.58
N SER A 400 -0.79 -7.98 -17.26
CA SER A 400 0.06 -6.98 -16.56
C SER A 400 1.54 -7.37 -16.48
N ARG A 401 1.91 -8.64 -16.73
CA ARG A 401 3.26 -9.18 -16.53
C ARG A 401 4.39 -8.31 -17.08
N ASP A 402 4.24 -7.79 -18.29
CA ASP A 402 5.26 -6.98 -18.96
C ASP A 402 4.84 -5.51 -19.08
N SER A 403 3.84 -5.11 -18.31
CA SER A 403 3.34 -3.75 -18.29
C SER A 403 4.00 -2.95 -17.16
N GLU A 404 4.11 -1.64 -17.35
CA GLU A 404 4.59 -0.71 -16.34
C GLU A 404 3.45 0.19 -15.88
N VAL A 405 3.27 0.33 -14.57
CA VAL A 405 2.28 1.28 -14.02
C VAL A 405 2.77 2.69 -14.31
N ILE A 406 1.90 3.50 -14.90
CA ILE A 406 2.20 4.85 -15.37
C ILE A 406 1.27 5.90 -14.75
N GLY A 407 1.70 7.16 -14.76
CA GLY A 407 0.98 8.31 -14.25
C GLY A 407 1.91 9.33 -13.62
N CYS A 408 1.38 10.15 -12.70
CA CYS A 408 2.20 11.06 -11.91
C CYS A 408 3.10 10.25 -10.95
N GLU A 409 4.37 10.59 -10.84
CA GLU A 409 5.27 9.92 -9.89
C GLU A 409 5.13 10.54 -8.50
N ILE A 410 4.53 9.80 -7.58
CA ILE A 410 4.50 10.18 -6.17
C ILE A 410 5.80 9.70 -5.54
N ILE A 411 6.65 10.65 -5.17
CA ILE A 411 7.97 10.38 -4.59
C ILE A 411 7.79 9.80 -3.18
N HIS A 412 8.35 8.62 -2.96
CA HIS A 412 8.45 7.98 -1.66
C HIS A 412 9.92 7.84 -1.26
N LEU A 413 10.26 8.29 -0.07
CA LEU A 413 11.62 8.32 0.47
C LEU A 413 11.67 7.59 1.81
N PRO A 414 11.68 6.25 1.83
CA PRO A 414 11.56 5.47 3.07
C PRO A 414 12.68 5.74 4.06
N ASN A 415 13.88 6.08 3.56
CA ASN A 415 15.04 6.41 4.42
C ASN A 415 14.99 7.84 4.99
N ALA A 416 13.96 8.63 4.67
CA ALA A 416 13.80 9.98 5.16
C ALA A 416 13.53 10.06 6.68
N SER A 417 13.02 9.00 7.29
CA SER A 417 12.78 8.94 8.73
C SER A 417 14.05 9.16 9.55
N ALA A 418 15.22 8.77 9.04
CA ALA A 418 16.51 8.99 9.72
C ALA A 418 16.96 10.46 9.78
N VAL A 419 16.40 11.38 8.97
CA VAL A 419 16.74 12.80 9.03
C VAL A 419 15.90 13.59 10.03
N VAL A 420 14.76 13.04 10.46
CA VAL A 420 13.85 13.69 11.40
C VAL A 420 14.37 13.52 12.82
N PRO A 421 14.39 14.61 13.61
CA PRO A 421 14.81 14.50 15.01
C PRO A 421 13.84 13.66 15.83
N TYR A 422 14.39 12.89 16.78
CA TYR A 422 13.61 12.07 17.69
C TYR A 422 12.71 12.94 18.60
N ARG A 423 11.42 12.63 18.66
CA ARG A 423 10.41 13.32 19.48
C ARG A 423 9.61 12.36 20.39
N GLY A 424 10.17 11.20 20.70
CA GLY A 424 9.53 10.21 21.57
C GLY A 424 8.57 9.26 20.86
N GLY A 425 8.60 9.21 19.55
CA GLY A 425 7.75 8.34 18.74
C GLY A 425 8.20 8.24 17.29
N ARG A 426 7.40 7.54 16.50
CA ARG A 426 7.61 7.38 15.06
C ARG A 426 7.47 8.75 14.36
N PRO A 427 8.39 9.15 13.49
CA PRO A 427 8.26 10.39 12.75
C PRO A 427 7.16 10.27 11.68
N GLU A 428 6.24 11.22 11.68
CA GLU A 428 5.27 11.38 10.59
C GLU A 428 5.86 12.30 9.54
N MET A 429 6.03 11.78 8.31
CA MET A 429 6.74 12.46 7.24
C MET A 429 5.81 13.07 6.17
N GLY A 430 4.53 12.77 6.18
CA GLY A 430 3.57 13.22 5.16
C GLY A 430 3.87 12.68 3.75
N LEU A 431 4.65 11.61 3.64
CA LEU A 431 5.21 11.08 2.38
C LEU A 431 4.16 10.77 1.32
N ASN A 432 2.99 10.30 1.73
CA ASN A 432 1.98 9.74 0.85
C ASN A 432 0.76 10.65 0.68
N SER A 433 0.86 11.92 1.05
CA SER A 433 -0.29 12.83 1.09
C SER A 433 -0.95 13.02 -0.28
N TRP A 434 -0.18 12.99 -1.38
CA TRP A 434 -0.70 13.06 -2.74
C TRP A 434 -1.51 11.82 -3.16
N VAL A 435 -1.27 10.66 -2.56
CA VAL A 435 -1.90 9.37 -2.95
C VAL A 435 -3.42 9.45 -2.86
N ASN A 436 -3.94 9.95 -1.73
CA ASN A 436 -5.38 10.06 -1.54
C ASN A 436 -6.01 11.06 -2.52
N ALA A 437 -5.35 12.19 -2.79
CA ALA A 437 -5.85 13.17 -3.74
C ALA A 437 -5.91 12.58 -5.15
N MET A 438 -4.82 12.04 -5.65
CA MET A 438 -4.75 11.45 -7.00
C MET A 438 -5.69 10.25 -7.14
N GLY A 439 -5.71 9.36 -6.16
CA GLY A 439 -6.60 8.19 -6.15
C GLY A 439 -8.08 8.53 -6.20
N ARG A 440 -8.51 9.58 -5.48
CA ARG A 440 -9.91 10.02 -5.46
C ARG A 440 -10.28 10.92 -6.65
N PHE A 441 -9.30 11.60 -7.24
CA PHE A 441 -9.51 12.39 -8.46
C PHE A 441 -9.54 11.52 -9.73
N GLY A 442 -9.21 10.24 -9.65
CA GLY A 442 -9.13 9.38 -10.83
C GLY A 442 -7.96 9.77 -11.75
N ILE A 443 -6.89 10.31 -11.16
CA ILE A 443 -5.62 10.60 -11.81
C ILE A 443 -4.68 9.43 -11.53
N PRO A 444 -4.20 8.70 -12.53
CA PRO A 444 -3.28 7.59 -12.31
C PRO A 444 -1.94 8.08 -11.78
N TYR A 445 -1.35 7.28 -10.92
CA TYR A 445 -0.03 7.55 -10.37
C TYR A 445 0.85 6.31 -10.35
N THR A 446 2.13 6.55 -10.24
CA THR A 446 3.20 5.56 -10.12
C THR A 446 4.18 5.99 -9.03
N THR A 447 5.13 5.15 -8.67
CA THR A 447 6.23 5.50 -7.75
C THR A 447 7.58 5.58 -8.45
N LYS A 448 7.60 5.33 -9.78
CA LYS A 448 8.82 5.31 -10.58
C LYS A 448 8.53 5.61 -12.04
N GLY A 449 9.37 6.44 -12.66
CA GLY A 449 9.35 6.70 -14.11
C GLY A 449 8.27 7.68 -14.59
N GLY A 450 7.47 8.25 -13.69
CA GLY A 450 6.51 9.29 -14.05
C GLY A 450 7.21 10.62 -14.38
N LYS A 451 6.71 11.31 -15.39
CA LYS A 451 7.28 12.60 -15.82
C LYS A 451 7.04 13.68 -14.77
N VAL A 452 5.80 13.87 -14.36
CA VAL A 452 5.42 14.82 -13.31
C VAL A 452 5.69 14.19 -11.95
N LYS A 453 6.58 14.81 -11.18
CA LYS A 453 6.94 14.35 -9.84
C LYS A 453 6.13 15.09 -8.79
N MET A 454 5.63 14.37 -7.79
CA MET A 454 4.83 14.93 -6.71
C MET A 454 5.52 14.64 -5.37
N LEU A 455 5.79 15.69 -4.60
CA LEU A 455 6.46 15.59 -3.30
C LEU A 455 5.66 16.32 -2.25
N ALA A 456 5.51 15.72 -1.08
CA ALA A 456 4.78 16.28 0.05
C ALA A 456 5.57 16.13 1.35
N GLY A 457 5.22 16.95 2.34
CA GLY A 457 5.73 16.83 3.69
C GLY A 457 7.19 17.27 3.84
N THR A 458 7.84 16.73 4.87
CA THR A 458 9.22 17.08 5.23
C THR A 458 10.28 16.16 4.62
N ALA A 459 9.87 15.17 3.85
CA ALA A 459 10.77 14.17 3.28
C ALA A 459 11.87 14.76 2.39
N VAL A 460 11.63 15.90 1.77
CA VAL A 460 12.62 16.65 0.97
C VAL A 460 13.92 16.92 1.73
N MET A 461 13.87 17.03 3.07
CA MET A 461 15.04 17.26 3.91
C MET A 461 16.05 16.09 3.89
N SER A 462 15.66 14.92 3.38
CA SER A 462 16.56 13.76 3.25
C SER A 462 17.39 13.77 1.96
N LEU A 463 17.01 14.61 1.01
CA LEU A 463 17.65 14.71 -0.29
C LEU A 463 18.94 15.54 -0.21
N SER A 464 19.91 15.20 -1.03
CA SER A 464 21.11 16.00 -1.28
C SER A 464 20.79 17.21 -2.18
N ASP A 465 21.65 18.20 -2.17
CA ASP A 465 21.53 19.38 -3.05
C ASP A 465 21.42 18.98 -4.53
N SER A 466 22.17 17.98 -4.97
CA SER A 466 22.12 17.49 -6.34
C SER A 466 20.79 16.85 -6.71
N GLU A 467 20.17 16.10 -5.78
CA GLU A 467 18.85 15.50 -5.97
C GLU A 467 17.76 16.56 -5.98
N ILE A 468 17.82 17.54 -5.07
CA ILE A 468 16.88 18.67 -5.04
C ILE A 468 16.98 19.48 -6.34
N LEU A 469 18.18 19.81 -6.79
CA LEU A 469 18.36 20.55 -8.05
C LEU A 469 17.90 19.74 -9.27
N ALA A 470 18.05 18.43 -9.24
CA ALA A 470 17.50 17.55 -10.29
C ALA A 470 15.97 17.58 -10.33
N LEU A 471 15.31 17.57 -9.16
CA LEU A 471 13.86 17.73 -9.07
C LEU A 471 13.41 19.10 -9.57
N LEU A 472 14.09 20.17 -9.15
CA LEU A 472 13.77 21.55 -9.52
C LEU A 472 13.99 21.86 -11.01
N LYS A 473 14.76 21.06 -11.75
CA LYS A 473 14.91 21.14 -13.21
C LYS A 473 13.77 20.52 -13.97
N GLY A 474 12.96 19.69 -13.32
CA GLY A 474 11.87 18.93 -13.93
C GLY A 474 10.48 19.45 -13.60
N PRO A 475 9.46 18.77 -14.12
CA PRO A 475 8.06 18.98 -13.74
C PRO A 475 7.82 18.56 -12.29
N LEU A 476 7.46 19.49 -11.39
CA LEU A 476 7.37 19.24 -9.96
C LEU A 476 6.09 19.83 -9.36
N VAL A 477 5.38 19.02 -8.57
CA VAL A 477 4.21 19.44 -7.78
C VAL A 477 4.54 19.30 -6.30
N LEU A 478 4.30 20.35 -5.53
CA LEU A 478 4.62 20.44 -4.12
C LEU A 478 3.37 20.77 -3.31
N ASP A 479 3.27 20.20 -2.11
CA ASP A 479 2.39 20.73 -1.07
C ASP A 479 3.08 21.90 -0.34
N GLY A 480 2.31 22.61 0.50
CA GLY A 480 2.81 23.76 1.23
C GLY A 480 3.96 23.42 2.20
N LEU A 481 3.94 22.22 2.79
CA LEU A 481 4.97 21.82 3.74
C LEU A 481 6.30 21.47 3.05
N ALA A 482 6.24 20.80 1.90
CA ALA A 482 7.45 20.51 1.11
C ALA A 482 8.06 21.81 0.55
N ALA A 483 7.22 22.71 0.04
CA ALA A 483 7.68 24.02 -0.45
C ALA A 483 8.29 24.87 0.69
N HIS A 484 7.67 24.86 1.87
CA HIS A 484 8.22 25.53 3.05
C HIS A 484 9.61 24.97 3.44
N SER A 485 9.73 23.65 3.49
CA SER A 485 11.00 22.97 3.80
C SER A 485 12.10 23.35 2.79
N LEU A 486 11.79 23.38 1.49
CA LEU A 486 12.73 23.83 0.45
C LEU A 486 13.13 25.29 0.63
N CYS A 487 12.21 26.19 1.00
CA CYS A 487 12.54 27.57 1.31
C CYS A 487 13.52 27.68 2.51
N GLN A 488 13.29 26.91 3.56
CA GLN A 488 14.20 26.87 4.70
C GLN A 488 15.59 26.34 4.35
N MET A 489 15.69 25.47 3.36
CA MET A 489 16.95 24.94 2.81
C MET A 489 17.62 25.88 1.82
N GLY A 490 17.04 27.07 1.51
CA GLY A 490 17.62 28.08 0.63
C GLY A 490 17.21 27.99 -0.85
N TYR A 491 16.21 27.21 -1.19
CA TYR A 491 15.77 27.00 -2.58
C TYR A 491 14.61 27.90 -3.04
N SER A 492 14.18 28.89 -2.24
CA SER A 492 13.02 29.75 -2.56
C SER A 492 13.10 30.42 -3.93
N VAL A 493 14.31 30.79 -4.37
CA VAL A 493 14.57 31.40 -5.68
C VAL A 493 14.17 30.52 -6.87
N TYR A 494 14.13 29.20 -6.68
CA TYR A 494 13.70 28.25 -7.71
C TYR A 494 12.20 27.92 -7.61
N LEU A 495 11.57 28.28 -6.50
CA LEU A 495 10.13 28.13 -6.29
C LEU A 495 9.35 29.37 -6.74
N GLY A 496 10.03 30.52 -6.90
CA GLY A 496 9.40 31.79 -7.23
C GLY A 496 8.60 32.42 -6.07
N VAL A 497 8.63 31.79 -4.89
CA VAL A 497 7.94 32.22 -3.68
C VAL A 497 8.76 31.95 -2.44
N ASP A 498 8.56 32.80 -1.43
CA ASP A 498 8.90 32.47 -0.04
C ASP A 498 7.68 31.89 0.65
N VAL A 499 7.85 30.74 1.30
CA VAL A 499 6.75 29.99 1.90
C VAL A 499 6.86 29.99 3.41
N GLN A 500 5.84 30.48 4.09
CA GLN A 500 5.80 30.59 5.54
C GLN A 500 4.53 29.99 6.09
N VAL A 501 4.57 29.46 7.33
CA VAL A 501 3.36 28.98 8.00
C VAL A 501 2.42 30.14 8.21
N TYR A 502 1.19 30.02 7.74
CA TYR A 502 0.15 31.03 7.96
C TYR A 502 -0.30 31.00 9.42
N LYS A 503 -0.17 32.14 10.10
CA LYS A 503 -0.38 32.24 11.56
C LYS A 503 -1.70 32.90 11.95
N LYS A 504 -2.41 33.48 10.99
CA LYS A 504 -3.68 34.15 11.26
C LYS A 504 -4.81 33.14 11.24
N GLU A 505 -5.88 33.43 11.96
CA GLU A 505 -7.07 32.62 11.97
C GLU A 505 -7.89 32.85 10.67
N ILE A 506 -8.30 31.77 10.04
CA ILE A 506 -9.21 31.79 8.90
C ILE A 506 -10.45 30.99 9.29
N HIS A 507 -11.59 31.67 9.41
CA HIS A 507 -12.84 31.03 9.85
C HIS A 507 -13.64 30.44 8.71
N SER A 508 -13.68 31.12 7.57
CA SER A 508 -14.46 30.72 6.42
C SER A 508 -13.80 31.29 5.17
N CYS A 509 -13.71 30.47 4.12
CA CYS A 509 -13.05 30.94 2.92
C CYS A 509 -13.53 30.17 1.69
N TYR A 510 -13.57 30.89 0.57
CA TYR A 510 -13.66 30.31 -0.75
C TYR A 510 -12.27 30.16 -1.33
N GLU A 511 -12.12 29.29 -2.30
CA GLU A 511 -10.98 29.29 -3.19
C GLU A 511 -11.47 29.76 -4.58
N GLY A 512 -10.94 30.87 -5.07
CA GLY A 512 -11.35 31.47 -6.33
C GLY A 512 -10.25 31.42 -7.38
N LEU A 513 -10.61 31.24 -8.65
CA LEU A 513 -9.68 31.38 -9.77
C LEU A 513 -9.29 32.84 -9.95
N ARG A 514 -7.98 33.14 -9.96
CA ARG A 514 -7.52 34.51 -10.22
C ARG A 514 -7.80 34.93 -11.67
N ASN A 515 -7.62 34.04 -12.63
CA ASN A 515 -7.95 34.25 -14.03
C ASN A 515 -8.96 33.20 -14.52
N LYS A 516 -10.23 33.54 -14.45
CA LYS A 516 -11.36 32.66 -14.81
C LYS A 516 -11.33 32.23 -16.30
N ASN A 517 -10.69 33.01 -17.17
CA ASN A 517 -10.62 32.70 -18.61
C ASN A 517 -9.57 31.68 -19.00
N MET A 518 -8.64 31.36 -18.10
CA MET A 518 -7.56 30.41 -18.38
C MET A 518 -7.98 28.94 -18.27
N TYR A 519 -9.04 28.64 -17.52
CA TYR A 519 -9.41 27.28 -17.19
C TYR A 519 -10.76 26.92 -17.80
N GLN A 520 -10.73 26.03 -18.79
CA GLN A 520 -11.95 25.49 -19.39
C GLN A 520 -12.68 24.61 -18.39
N ASN A 521 -13.99 24.66 -18.44
CA ASN A 521 -14.89 23.85 -17.58
C ASN A 521 -14.82 24.14 -16.06
N ILE A 522 -14.13 25.19 -15.66
CA ILE A 522 -14.07 25.64 -14.26
C ILE A 522 -14.73 27.02 -14.20
N GLN A 523 -15.97 27.10 -13.73
CA GLN A 523 -16.73 28.34 -13.60
C GLN A 523 -17.06 28.60 -12.14
N GLY A 524 -17.02 29.90 -11.74
CA GLY A 524 -17.27 30.32 -10.38
C GLY A 524 -16.18 29.92 -9.40
N ASP A 525 -16.46 30.04 -8.10
CA ASP A 525 -15.52 29.70 -7.04
C ASP A 525 -15.36 28.19 -6.87
N LEU A 526 -14.18 27.77 -6.41
CA LEU A 526 -13.87 26.36 -6.34
C LEU A 526 -14.69 25.65 -5.27
N GLN A 527 -14.67 26.11 -4.05
CA GLN A 527 -15.48 25.50 -3.01
C GLN A 527 -15.58 26.43 -1.81
N TYR A 528 -16.80 26.65 -1.35
CA TYR A 528 -17.02 27.17 -0.02
C TYR A 528 -16.71 26.10 1.03
N ASN A 529 -15.94 26.46 2.04
CA ASN A 529 -15.69 25.59 3.18
C ASN A 529 -15.36 26.37 4.43
N TRP A 530 -15.69 25.81 5.57
CA TRP A 530 -15.19 26.25 6.86
C TRP A 530 -13.74 25.83 6.99
N ILE A 531 -12.84 26.80 6.94
CA ILE A 531 -11.42 26.55 7.15
C ILE A 531 -11.08 27.06 8.55
N PHE A 532 -10.77 26.12 9.43
CA PHE A 532 -10.17 26.43 10.71
C PHE A 532 -8.66 26.27 10.56
N ALA A 533 -7.96 27.37 10.49
CA ALA A 533 -6.51 27.35 10.43
C ALA A 533 -5.86 28.20 11.53
N PRO A 534 -6.14 27.97 12.82
CA PRO A 534 -5.21 28.43 13.83
C PRO A 534 -3.95 27.58 13.71
N ALA A 535 -2.80 28.21 13.82
CA ALA A 535 -1.53 27.49 13.88
C ALA A 535 -1.57 26.43 14.97
N GLY A 536 -1.50 25.14 14.57
CA GLY A 536 -1.49 24.01 15.50
C GLY A 536 -2.86 23.36 15.76
N SER A 537 -3.93 23.71 15.06
CA SER A 537 -5.20 22.99 15.17
C SER A 537 -5.26 21.74 14.30
N GLU A 538 -6.19 20.82 14.62
CA GLU A 538 -6.41 19.55 13.91
C GLU A 538 -6.87 19.70 12.44
N GLY A 539 -7.18 20.93 11.98
CA GLY A 539 -7.67 21.22 10.62
C GLY A 539 -6.62 21.32 9.54
N GLY A 540 -5.34 21.00 9.82
CA GLY A 540 -4.23 21.12 8.89
C GLY A 540 -3.59 22.53 8.89
N ARG A 541 -2.40 22.61 8.28
CA ARG A 541 -1.63 23.84 8.19
C ARG A 541 -1.79 24.47 6.82
N PHE A 542 -1.92 25.79 6.81
CA PHE A 542 -1.83 26.59 5.60
C PHE A 542 -0.48 27.31 5.56
N PHE A 543 -0.01 27.54 4.34
CA PHE A 543 1.24 28.23 4.10
C PHE A 543 0.97 29.49 3.28
N GLU A 544 1.51 30.61 3.71
CA GLU A 544 1.48 31.85 2.97
C GLU A 544 2.52 31.78 1.85
N LEU A 545 2.04 31.88 0.60
CA LEU A 545 2.89 31.92 -0.58
C LEU A 545 3.17 33.38 -0.92
N LYS A 546 4.37 33.88 -0.64
CA LYS A 546 4.81 35.25 -0.95
C LYS A 546 5.63 35.27 -2.22
N PRO A 547 5.09 35.76 -3.35
CA PRO A 547 5.85 35.86 -4.59
C PRO A 547 7.15 36.68 -4.43
N ASN A 548 8.27 36.11 -4.86
CA ASN A 548 9.58 36.79 -4.95
C ASN A 548 10.06 36.86 -6.41
N ALA A 549 9.24 36.42 -7.34
CA ALA A 549 9.45 36.43 -8.77
C ALA A 549 8.09 36.64 -9.50
N ALA A 550 8.10 36.70 -10.82
CA ALA A 550 6.92 36.79 -11.66
C ALA A 550 6.23 35.39 -11.73
N VAL A 551 5.58 34.98 -10.66
CA VAL A 551 4.78 33.75 -10.62
C VAL A 551 3.37 33.96 -11.14
N GLU A 552 2.77 32.93 -11.67
CA GLU A 552 1.34 32.94 -12.00
C GLU A 552 0.55 32.37 -10.82
N VAL A 553 -0.31 33.21 -10.24
CA VAL A 553 -1.26 32.77 -9.22
C VAL A 553 -2.46 32.14 -9.91
N VAL A 554 -2.69 30.87 -9.65
CA VAL A 554 -3.79 30.07 -10.20
C VAL A 554 -5.07 30.35 -9.43
N THR A 555 -5.00 30.24 -8.09
CA THR A 555 -6.12 30.46 -7.19
C THR A 555 -5.71 31.27 -5.98
N ASP A 556 -6.70 31.96 -5.42
CA ASP A 556 -6.60 32.68 -4.15
C ASP A 556 -7.55 32.09 -3.13
N PHE A 557 -7.18 32.12 -1.85
CA PHE A 557 -8.13 32.06 -0.76
C PHE A 557 -8.87 33.39 -0.65
N LEU A 558 -10.18 33.33 -0.53
CA LEU A 558 -11.06 34.47 -0.41
C LEU A 558 -11.74 34.42 0.95
N ASP A 559 -11.98 35.59 1.56
CA ASP A 559 -12.77 35.72 2.78
C ASP A 559 -14.28 35.53 2.48
N GLU A 560 -15.11 35.67 3.50
CA GLU A 560 -16.57 35.56 3.40
C GLU A 560 -17.22 36.66 2.52
N HIS A 561 -16.47 37.69 2.17
CA HIS A 561 -16.86 38.78 1.25
C HIS A 561 -16.23 38.65 -0.14
N GLU A 562 -15.60 37.49 -0.42
CA GLU A 562 -14.88 37.18 -1.68
C GLU A 562 -13.66 38.09 -1.93
N ASN A 563 -13.08 38.71 -0.87
CA ASN A 563 -11.83 39.43 -1.01
C ASN A 563 -10.63 38.47 -0.94
N PRO A 564 -9.61 38.66 -1.79
CA PRO A 564 -8.41 37.82 -1.73
C PRO A 564 -7.65 37.98 -0.42
N ILE A 565 -7.41 36.88 0.27
CA ILE A 565 -6.59 36.80 1.50
C ILE A 565 -5.14 36.53 1.15
N MET A 566 -4.91 35.48 0.35
CA MET A 566 -3.56 35.04 -0.09
C MET A 566 -3.66 34.09 -1.27
N ALA A 567 -2.56 33.88 -1.97
CA ALA A 567 -2.46 32.85 -3.01
C ALA A 567 -2.63 31.44 -2.41
N SER A 568 -3.50 30.64 -3.01
CA SER A 568 -3.75 29.25 -2.62
C SER A 568 -3.01 28.24 -3.50
N MET A 569 -2.83 28.59 -4.77
CA MET A 569 -2.07 27.78 -5.72
C MET A 569 -1.30 28.69 -6.69
N ILE A 570 -0.06 28.36 -6.91
CA ILE A 570 0.79 29.07 -7.89
C ILE A 570 1.44 28.10 -8.84
N ARG A 571 1.78 28.58 -10.05
CA ARG A 571 2.67 27.91 -10.99
C ARG A 571 3.80 28.82 -11.43
N TYR A 572 4.95 28.23 -11.66
CA TYR A 572 6.18 28.95 -11.98
C TYR A 572 7.09 28.14 -12.89
N GLU A 573 7.65 28.80 -13.91
CA GLU A 573 8.75 28.24 -14.69
C GLU A 573 10.05 28.90 -14.21
N ASN A 574 10.93 28.11 -13.61
CA ASN A 574 12.10 28.62 -12.96
C ASN A 574 13.30 28.76 -13.93
N ARG A 575 14.36 29.45 -13.49
CA ARG A 575 15.58 29.67 -14.28
C ARG A 575 16.36 28.40 -14.64
N LEU A 576 16.01 27.25 -14.09
CA LEU A 576 16.58 25.94 -14.46
C LEU A 576 15.78 25.26 -15.57
N GLY A 577 14.66 25.87 -16.03
CA GLY A 577 13.73 25.31 -16.99
C GLY A 577 12.68 24.38 -16.41
N GLY A 578 12.66 24.19 -15.09
CA GLY A 578 11.66 23.36 -14.42
C GLY A 578 10.33 24.08 -14.22
N ARG A 579 9.22 23.37 -14.43
CA ARG A 579 7.87 23.86 -14.16
C ARG A 579 7.39 23.35 -12.81
N ILE A 580 6.95 24.26 -11.95
CA ILE A 580 6.58 23.98 -10.58
C ILE A 580 5.15 24.41 -10.32
N LEU A 581 4.37 23.53 -9.67
CA LEU A 581 3.06 23.81 -9.10
C LEU A 581 3.17 23.71 -7.58
N ILE A 582 2.72 24.72 -6.85
CA ILE A 582 2.69 24.71 -5.39
C ILE A 582 1.26 24.93 -4.91
N SER A 583 0.79 24.06 -4.03
CA SER A 583 -0.45 24.20 -3.27
C SER A 583 -0.13 24.70 -1.86
N ALA A 584 -0.84 25.70 -1.36
CA ALA A 584 -0.64 26.28 -0.03
C ALA A 584 -1.04 25.34 1.13
N PHE A 585 -1.61 24.19 0.83
CA PHE A 585 -2.06 23.23 1.86
C PHE A 585 -0.93 22.32 2.32
N ASP A 586 -0.96 21.94 3.59
CA ASP A 586 -0.34 20.71 4.08
C ASP A 586 -1.32 19.57 3.83
N LEU A 587 -1.06 18.76 2.83
CA LEU A 587 -1.98 17.71 2.42
C LEU A 587 -2.09 16.57 3.45
N ALA A 588 -1.08 16.38 4.31
CA ALA A 588 -1.12 15.33 5.32
C ALA A 588 -2.25 15.53 6.34
N GLY A 589 -2.59 16.79 6.63
CA GLY A 589 -3.61 17.14 7.62
C GLY A 589 -4.94 17.63 7.05
N ASN A 590 -5.10 17.75 5.72
CA ASN A 590 -6.23 18.47 5.16
C ASN A 590 -7.03 17.66 4.12
N PHE A 591 -8.01 16.90 4.59
CA PHE A 591 -8.99 16.19 3.76
C PHE A 591 -10.36 16.83 3.85
N SER A 592 -10.48 18.07 3.36
CA SER A 592 -11.71 18.83 3.39
C SER A 592 -12.38 18.86 2.01
N SER A 593 -13.62 19.38 1.97
CA SER A 593 -14.33 19.68 0.72
C SER A 593 -13.62 20.75 -0.14
N THR A 594 -12.70 21.52 0.44
CA THR A 594 -11.82 22.44 -0.30
C THR A 594 -10.89 21.67 -1.24
N THR A 595 -10.40 20.52 -0.83
CA THR A 595 -9.55 19.65 -1.66
C THR A 595 -10.40 18.77 -2.59
N PHE A 596 -11.47 18.13 -2.07
CA PHE A 596 -12.24 17.14 -2.80
C PHE A 596 -13.54 17.70 -3.36
N ASN A 597 -13.45 18.36 -4.51
CA ASN A 597 -14.59 18.81 -5.30
C ASN A 597 -14.32 18.69 -6.80
N TYR A 598 -15.36 18.73 -7.64
CA TYR A 598 -15.24 18.55 -9.10
C TYR A 598 -14.38 19.61 -9.78
N LYS A 599 -14.46 20.85 -9.34
CA LYS A 599 -13.68 21.96 -9.92
C LYS A 599 -12.21 21.81 -9.58
N LYS A 600 -11.88 21.45 -8.33
CA LYS A 600 -10.50 21.22 -7.90
C LYS A 600 -9.87 20.02 -8.63
N LYS A 601 -10.64 18.96 -8.80
CA LYS A 601 -10.24 17.79 -9.59
C LYS A 601 -9.81 18.19 -11.02
N GLU A 602 -10.64 18.95 -11.72
CA GLU A 602 -10.36 19.42 -13.07
C GLU A 602 -9.20 20.43 -13.09
N LEU A 603 -9.12 21.33 -12.12
CA LEU A 603 -8.03 22.28 -11.96
C LEU A 603 -6.69 21.54 -11.78
N MET A 604 -6.66 20.54 -10.94
CA MET A 604 -5.45 19.72 -10.71
C MET A 604 -5.01 19.01 -12.00
N ARG A 605 -5.94 18.40 -12.74
CA ARG A 605 -5.65 17.80 -14.04
C ARG A 605 -4.98 18.79 -14.99
N GLN A 606 -5.59 19.96 -15.22
CA GLN A 606 -5.07 20.96 -16.17
C GLN A 606 -3.70 21.49 -15.73
N ASN A 607 -3.47 21.70 -14.43
CA ASN A 607 -2.19 22.17 -13.94
C ASN A 607 -1.09 21.09 -13.98
N ILE A 608 -1.42 19.82 -13.72
CA ILE A 608 -0.52 18.69 -13.87
C ILE A 608 -0.08 18.56 -15.35
N GLU A 609 -1.02 18.65 -16.30
CA GLU A 609 -0.72 18.63 -17.73
C GLU A 609 0.15 19.83 -18.14
N TRP A 610 -0.10 21.03 -17.58
CA TRP A 610 0.77 22.19 -17.81
C TRP A 610 2.18 21.97 -17.26
N VAL A 611 2.31 21.45 -16.03
CA VAL A 611 3.60 21.14 -15.40
C VAL A 611 4.36 20.11 -16.24
N GLY A 612 3.69 19.04 -16.67
CA GLY A 612 4.27 17.98 -17.48
C GLY A 612 4.55 18.39 -18.93
N GLY A 613 3.85 19.40 -19.44
CA GLY A 613 3.90 19.78 -20.86
C GLY A 613 3.30 18.70 -21.79
N GLU A 614 2.49 17.80 -21.24
CA GLU A 614 1.80 16.73 -21.95
C GLU A 614 0.48 16.36 -21.25
N GLU A 615 -0.42 15.74 -21.99
CA GLU A 615 -1.68 15.26 -21.45
C GLU A 615 -1.49 14.01 -20.59
N LEU A 616 -2.33 13.83 -19.57
CA LEU A 616 -2.37 12.58 -18.81
C LEU A 616 -2.78 11.41 -19.71
N PRO A 617 -2.17 10.22 -19.55
CA PRO A 617 -2.50 9.06 -20.38
C PRO A 617 -3.98 8.69 -20.27
N VAL A 618 -4.54 8.82 -19.08
CA VAL A 618 -5.97 8.65 -18.80
C VAL A 618 -6.37 9.52 -17.60
N PHE A 619 -7.60 9.99 -17.62
CA PHE A 619 -8.21 10.73 -16.50
C PHE A 619 -9.69 10.36 -16.39
N VAL A 620 -10.15 10.02 -15.20
CA VAL A 620 -11.57 9.73 -14.96
C VAL A 620 -12.34 11.04 -14.87
N LYS A 621 -13.17 11.34 -15.85
CA LYS A 621 -13.98 12.57 -15.92
C LYS A 621 -15.30 12.39 -15.18
N ASP A 622 -15.86 13.50 -14.67
CA ASP A 622 -17.22 13.64 -14.12
C ASP A 622 -17.65 12.64 -13.03
N ALA A 623 -16.76 11.78 -12.53
CA ALA A 623 -17.04 10.85 -11.44
C ALA A 623 -16.08 11.07 -10.27
N PRO A 624 -16.58 11.27 -9.03
CA PRO A 624 -15.74 11.39 -7.85
C PRO A 624 -15.33 10.01 -7.34
N ASN A 625 -14.22 9.94 -6.62
CA ASN A 625 -13.81 8.76 -5.86
C ASN A 625 -13.69 7.48 -6.72
N ILE A 626 -13.25 7.61 -7.96
CA ILE A 626 -12.89 6.46 -8.80
C ILE A 626 -11.37 6.32 -8.80
N PHE A 627 -10.86 5.29 -8.16
CA PHE A 627 -9.44 4.95 -8.19
C PHE A 627 -9.08 4.35 -9.55
N CYS A 628 -8.12 4.98 -10.22
CA CYS A 628 -7.66 4.61 -11.54
C CYS A 628 -6.20 4.14 -11.48
N VAL A 629 -5.99 2.87 -11.80
CA VAL A 629 -4.64 2.32 -12.07
C VAL A 629 -4.50 2.19 -13.57
N CYS A 630 -3.45 2.79 -14.12
CA CYS A 630 -3.12 2.71 -15.53
C CYS A 630 -1.74 2.07 -15.70
N SER A 631 -1.63 1.08 -16.59
CA SER A 631 -0.35 0.52 -16.96
C SER A 631 -0.23 0.40 -18.48
N ALA A 632 0.99 0.53 -18.99
CA ALA A 632 1.30 0.46 -20.41
C ALA A 632 2.23 -0.71 -20.72
N ASN A 633 1.95 -1.44 -21.79
CA ASN A 633 2.86 -2.38 -22.40
C ASN A 633 3.19 -1.88 -23.81
N THR A 634 4.34 -1.23 -23.93
CA THR A 634 4.79 -0.61 -25.20
C THR A 634 5.11 -1.65 -26.27
N ALA A 635 5.57 -2.84 -25.88
CA ALA A 635 5.87 -3.91 -26.84
C ALA A 635 4.61 -4.54 -27.46
N LYS A 636 3.45 -4.40 -26.82
CA LYS A 636 2.17 -4.96 -27.28
C LYS A 636 1.18 -3.87 -27.68
N ASP A 637 1.58 -2.60 -27.67
CA ASP A 637 0.71 -1.46 -27.96
C ASP A 637 -0.60 -1.49 -27.15
N THR A 638 -0.51 -1.73 -25.84
CA THR A 638 -1.67 -1.87 -24.99
C THR A 638 -1.58 -1.02 -23.73
N TYR A 639 -2.74 -0.52 -23.30
CA TYR A 639 -2.95 0.10 -21.99
C TYR A 639 -3.95 -0.73 -21.21
N LEU A 640 -3.64 -1.01 -19.94
CA LEU A 640 -4.55 -1.63 -18.99
C LEU A 640 -5.02 -0.56 -18.02
N ILE A 641 -6.33 -0.45 -17.84
CA ILE A 641 -6.96 0.52 -16.94
C ILE A 641 -7.84 -0.25 -15.97
N THR A 642 -7.50 -0.19 -14.70
CA THR A 642 -8.32 -0.77 -13.62
C THR A 642 -9.01 0.35 -12.87
N LEU A 643 -10.34 0.34 -12.87
CA LEU A 643 -11.19 1.35 -12.24
C LEU A 643 -11.90 0.74 -11.05
N THR A 644 -11.75 1.36 -9.88
CA THR A 644 -12.41 0.93 -8.64
C THR A 644 -13.21 2.08 -8.05
N ASN A 645 -14.51 1.90 -7.92
CA ASN A 645 -15.36 2.87 -7.23
C ASN A 645 -15.17 2.76 -5.72
N LEU A 646 -14.83 3.88 -5.09
CA LEU A 646 -14.61 4.01 -3.64
C LEU A 646 -15.84 4.62 -2.93
N SER A 647 -16.91 4.92 -3.69
CA SER A 647 -18.14 5.55 -3.20
C SER A 647 -19.29 4.53 -3.14
N SER A 648 -20.22 4.74 -2.23
CA SER A 648 -21.45 3.95 -2.15
C SER A 648 -22.36 4.15 -3.36
N ASP A 649 -22.27 5.32 -4.01
CA ASP A 649 -23.05 5.62 -5.20
C ASP A 649 -22.45 4.91 -6.43
N PRO A 650 -23.25 4.19 -7.21
CA PRO A 650 -22.76 3.60 -8.45
C PRO A 650 -22.50 4.69 -9.50
N THR A 651 -21.52 4.43 -10.36
CA THR A 651 -21.22 5.30 -11.50
C THR A 651 -21.52 4.55 -12.80
N GLU A 652 -22.43 5.08 -13.59
CA GLU A 652 -22.83 4.49 -14.86
C GLU A 652 -22.18 5.25 -16.02
N ASN A 653 -21.82 4.50 -17.09
CA ASN A 653 -21.26 5.08 -18.30
C ASN A 653 -20.02 5.95 -18.03
N VAL A 654 -18.98 5.35 -17.54
CA VAL A 654 -17.75 6.05 -17.12
C VAL A 654 -17.13 6.83 -18.27
N LEU A 655 -16.84 8.12 -18.02
CA LEU A 655 -16.16 8.98 -18.99
C LEU A 655 -14.64 9.00 -18.67
N LEU A 656 -13.82 8.68 -19.65
CA LEU A 656 -12.39 8.78 -19.56
C LEU A 656 -11.86 9.79 -20.59
N ASP A 657 -11.11 10.79 -20.14
CA ASP A 657 -10.26 11.55 -21.06
C ASP A 657 -8.97 10.78 -21.26
N ILE A 658 -8.55 10.59 -22.48
CA ILE A 658 -7.29 9.95 -22.88
C ILE A 658 -6.40 10.95 -23.59
N ALA A 659 -5.08 10.72 -23.54
CA ALA A 659 -4.15 11.58 -24.26
C ALA A 659 -4.46 11.56 -25.77
N SER A 660 -4.40 12.72 -26.43
CA SER A 660 -4.82 12.90 -27.82
C SER A 660 -3.92 12.19 -28.84
N ASP A 661 -2.70 11.87 -28.44
CA ASP A 661 -1.73 11.08 -29.22
C ASP A 661 -2.02 9.57 -29.17
N LEU A 662 -2.80 9.09 -28.20
CA LEU A 662 -3.19 7.69 -28.08
C LEU A 662 -4.29 7.32 -29.10
N LYS A 663 -3.89 6.67 -30.17
CA LYS A 663 -4.80 6.20 -31.23
C LYS A 663 -5.46 4.87 -30.84
N VAL A 664 -6.55 4.92 -30.08
CA VAL A 664 -7.26 3.70 -29.63
C VAL A 664 -7.98 3.04 -30.81
N LYS A 665 -7.61 1.80 -31.13
CA LYS A 665 -8.24 0.95 -32.16
C LYS A 665 -9.37 0.10 -31.61
N GLU A 666 -9.18 -0.42 -30.41
CA GLU A 666 -10.09 -1.39 -29.81
C GLU A 666 -10.14 -1.20 -28.29
N VAL A 667 -11.35 -1.32 -27.75
CA VAL A 667 -11.59 -1.31 -26.30
C VAL A 667 -12.17 -2.65 -25.89
N LEU A 668 -11.52 -3.27 -24.91
CA LEU A 668 -11.88 -4.59 -24.39
C LEU A 668 -12.15 -4.49 -22.90
N ILE A 669 -13.08 -5.30 -22.40
CA ILE A 669 -13.35 -5.48 -20.97
C ILE A 669 -13.09 -6.92 -20.57
N LEU A 670 -12.52 -7.12 -19.39
CA LEU A 670 -12.26 -8.45 -18.84
C LEU A 670 -13.47 -8.97 -18.06
N ASP A 671 -14.02 -10.09 -18.50
CA ASP A 671 -15.14 -10.74 -17.81
C ASP A 671 -14.69 -11.72 -16.70
N TYR A 672 -15.65 -12.28 -15.98
CA TYR A 672 -15.38 -13.23 -14.91
C TYR A 672 -14.86 -14.60 -15.38
N ALA A 673 -15.04 -14.92 -16.67
CA ALA A 673 -14.47 -16.12 -17.29
C ALA A 673 -13.01 -15.90 -17.74
N GLY A 674 -12.41 -14.74 -17.45
CA GLY A 674 -11.04 -14.40 -17.87
C GLY A 674 -10.92 -14.06 -19.36
N LYS A 675 -12.03 -13.77 -20.04
CA LYS A 675 -12.04 -13.45 -21.46
C LYS A 675 -12.10 -11.94 -21.69
N TRP A 676 -11.33 -11.48 -22.67
CA TRP A 676 -11.34 -10.09 -23.12
C TRP A 676 -12.40 -9.90 -24.20
N ASN A 677 -13.49 -9.22 -23.86
CA ASN A 677 -14.62 -8.98 -24.74
C ASN A 677 -14.57 -7.57 -25.30
N ARG A 678 -14.70 -7.43 -26.61
CA ARG A 678 -14.79 -6.13 -27.28
C ARG A 678 -16.08 -5.41 -26.87
N ILE A 679 -15.95 -4.12 -26.56
CA ILE A 679 -17.10 -3.26 -26.28
C ILE A 679 -17.13 -2.08 -27.26
N ASN A 680 -18.36 -1.65 -27.61
CA ASN A 680 -18.55 -0.47 -28.43
C ASN A 680 -18.52 0.77 -27.53
N VAL A 681 -17.68 1.73 -27.89
CA VAL A 681 -17.51 2.99 -27.15
C VAL A 681 -17.77 4.18 -28.04
N GLN A 682 -18.13 5.31 -27.43
CA GLN A 682 -18.32 6.57 -28.14
C GLN A 682 -17.17 7.51 -27.81
N PHE A 683 -16.56 8.10 -28.81
CA PHE A 683 -15.54 9.12 -28.69
C PHE A 683 -16.13 10.52 -28.95
N ARG A 684 -15.82 11.50 -28.09
CA ARG A 684 -16.12 12.92 -28.25
C ARG A 684 -14.84 13.72 -27.97
N GLY A 685 -14.07 14.01 -29.03
CA GLY A 685 -12.72 14.53 -28.88
C GLY A 685 -11.83 13.50 -28.14
N ARG A 686 -11.18 13.92 -27.07
CA ARG A 686 -10.35 13.02 -26.23
C ARG A 686 -11.16 12.20 -25.19
N THR A 687 -12.45 12.49 -25.04
CA THR A 687 -13.31 11.78 -24.08
C THR A 687 -13.86 10.50 -24.72
N VAL A 688 -13.69 9.37 -24.06
CA VAL A 688 -14.31 8.10 -24.41
C VAL A 688 -15.35 7.72 -23.33
N GLN A 689 -16.55 7.38 -23.78
CA GLN A 689 -17.61 6.86 -22.92
C GLN A 689 -17.58 5.34 -22.91
N ILE A 690 -17.32 4.76 -21.74
CA ILE A 690 -17.26 3.32 -21.49
C ILE A 690 -18.62 2.89 -20.89
N PRO A 691 -19.40 2.02 -21.55
CA PRO A 691 -20.74 1.61 -21.08
C PRO A 691 -20.62 0.53 -19.98
N ILE A 692 -20.07 0.89 -18.85
CA ILE A 692 -19.93 0.03 -17.68
C ILE A 692 -20.54 0.70 -16.45
N SER A 693 -20.93 -0.14 -15.47
CA SER A 693 -21.34 0.29 -14.14
C SER A 693 -20.22 -0.02 -13.13
N LEU A 694 -19.82 0.98 -12.37
CA LEU A 694 -18.86 0.85 -11.27
C LEU A 694 -19.62 0.92 -9.95
N VAL A 695 -19.72 -0.20 -9.26
CA VAL A 695 -20.25 -0.26 -7.88
C VAL A 695 -19.10 -0.31 -6.88
N LEU A 696 -19.39 0.03 -5.63
CA LEU A 696 -18.43 0.08 -4.53
C LEU A 696 -17.58 -1.20 -4.47
N MET A 697 -16.24 -1.04 -4.45
CA MET A 697 -15.27 -2.12 -4.29
C MET A 697 -15.45 -3.28 -5.29
N ASN A 698 -15.85 -2.96 -6.53
CA ASN A 698 -15.97 -3.92 -7.61
C ASN A 698 -15.16 -3.45 -8.84
N PRO A 699 -13.85 -3.70 -8.88
CA PRO A 699 -12.98 -3.23 -9.96
C PRO A 699 -13.44 -3.70 -11.34
N GLN A 700 -13.37 -2.80 -12.32
CA GLN A 700 -13.52 -3.12 -13.74
C GLN A 700 -12.19 -2.96 -14.45
N ILE A 701 -11.89 -3.87 -15.36
CA ILE A 701 -10.59 -3.94 -16.03
C ILE A 701 -10.81 -3.76 -17.52
N ILE A 702 -10.20 -2.71 -18.06
CA ILE A 702 -10.34 -2.30 -19.45
C ILE A 702 -8.97 -2.38 -20.11
N LYS A 703 -8.94 -2.83 -21.35
CA LYS A 703 -7.74 -2.83 -22.18
C LYS A 703 -7.96 -1.99 -23.41
N PHE A 704 -7.12 -1.00 -23.63
CA PHE A 704 -7.02 -0.29 -24.90
C PHE A 704 -5.91 -0.91 -25.74
N LYS A 705 -6.22 -1.24 -27.02
CA LYS A 705 -5.21 -1.49 -28.05
C LYS A 705 -5.03 -0.22 -28.86
N ILE A 706 -3.79 0.20 -29.02
CA ILE A 706 -3.44 1.39 -29.77
C ILE A 706 -2.81 1.08 -31.12
N SER A 707 -2.62 2.10 -31.97
CA SER A 707 -2.00 1.95 -33.29
C SER A 707 -0.58 2.46 -33.31
#